data_ef7591aca5a5ee4b18a1297d6891c09e
#
_entry.id   ef7591aca5a5ee4b18a1297d6891c09e
#
_cell.length_a   1.000
_cell.length_b   1.000
_cell.length_c   1.000
_cell.angle_alpha   90.00
_cell.angle_beta   90.00
_cell.angle_gamma   90.00
#
_symmetry.space_group_name_H-M   'P 1'
#
loop_
_entity.id
_entity.type
_entity.pdbx_description
1 polymer ?
#
loop_
_entity_poly.entity_id
_entity_poly.type
_entity_poly.pdbx_seq_one_letter_code
_entity_poly.pdbx_strand_id
1 'polypeptide(L)'
;MRVLIFGGNGWIGQQFVSVLNAAADALLEHRVAASRVDLDHIRELEQELDAFAPTHVVSFLGRTHGENFTTIDYLEQPGKLVENVRDNLMAPIILAQLCADRDIHYTYLGTGCIFNNDNDRIEAFKETDAPNFFGSSYSIVKGFTDRFMVWRQGQGPSQGQGPSQGQGPSQCQGGQGPSQGQGGQGKGSENRRFSEAILNLRIRMPIVGEDHPRNFITKITRYEKVCSIPNSMSVLPELLPMALELMRSRHIGTLNFTNPGVISHNEILALYKQYVDPAFEWRNFSLAEQDAVLASKRSNNCLDTHELQRLFPSVRPIGDAVEALMKTYKRTPDARVANSESVVPLHGMEDADATTILVTGGAGFIGSHFINAVWDQYKNIRIVNADALYYCANVMNVADHIRSDMRYVFVRCNLRNKDEIDSIFNVFDISHVVHFAAQSHVQTSFTDALEYTMDNVLGTHNLLESARLHCPQLQKFIHVSTDEVYGESMMHPQDVKKTEQSVLCPTNPYAATKAAAELIAQSYYHSFRMPIIITRGNNVYGSGQYPEKVIPRFIHQLRANKPVTIQGDGSCLRAFLHVSDAASAFITILERGTVGEIYNIGCDEGMEYSIMDIARMLIRLIKGRDDDDAPHEKWIEFVEDRPFNDQRYYISNSKLKALGWTIRVGFEDGIRRIVQMHK
;
A
#
# COMPACT_ATOMS: atom_id res chain seq x y z
N MET A 1 36.35 0.09 7.47
CA MET A 1 35.19 1.02 7.40
C MET A 1 33.97 0.27 7.89
N ARG A 2 33.22 0.82 8.86
CA ARG A 2 31.98 0.19 9.40
C ARG A 2 30.80 1.02 8.95
N VAL A 3 29.92 0.44 8.13
CA VAL A 3 28.82 1.15 7.48
C VAL A 3 27.48 0.67 8.05
N LEU A 4 26.69 1.57 8.62
CA LEU A 4 25.29 1.31 8.99
C LEU A 4 24.38 1.90 7.93
N ILE A 5 23.43 1.07 7.40
CA ILE A 5 22.64 1.39 6.22
C ILE A 5 21.18 1.55 6.62
N PHE A 6 20.64 2.75 6.54
CA PHE A 6 19.21 3.00 6.71
C PHE A 6 18.49 2.93 5.36
N GLY A 7 17.36 2.22 5.32
CA GLY A 7 16.64 1.95 4.08
C GLY A 7 17.31 0.91 3.18
N GLY A 8 18.22 0.07 3.73
CA GLY A 8 18.93 -0.99 3.01
C GLY A 8 18.01 -2.05 2.38
N ASN A 9 16.82 -2.27 2.92
CA ASN A 9 15.80 -3.18 2.37
C ASN A 9 15.01 -2.56 1.20
N GLY A 10 15.18 -1.25 0.95
CA GLY A 10 14.58 -0.58 -0.20
C GLY A 10 15.33 -0.89 -1.50
N TRP A 11 14.69 -0.61 -2.64
CA TRP A 11 15.24 -0.95 -3.97
C TRP A 11 16.65 -0.40 -4.23
N ILE A 12 16.91 0.89 -3.95
CA ILE A 12 18.25 1.47 -4.13
C ILE A 12 19.20 0.96 -3.05
N GLY A 13 18.70 0.79 -1.80
CA GLY A 13 19.49 0.25 -0.70
C GLY A 13 20.03 -1.15 -0.98
N GLN A 14 19.21 -2.04 -1.56
CA GLN A 14 19.63 -3.38 -1.98
C GLN A 14 20.71 -3.35 -3.07
N GLN A 15 20.61 -2.42 -4.03
CA GLN A 15 21.66 -2.21 -5.04
C GLN A 15 22.98 -1.80 -4.38
N PHE A 16 22.94 -0.90 -3.40
CA PHE A 16 24.11 -0.47 -2.68
C PHE A 16 24.72 -1.58 -1.78
N VAL A 17 23.87 -2.37 -1.10
CA VAL A 17 24.31 -3.55 -0.35
C VAL A 17 25.03 -4.54 -1.29
N SER A 18 24.56 -4.72 -2.52
CA SER A 18 25.23 -5.54 -3.52
C SER A 18 26.61 -5.00 -3.91
N VAL A 19 26.77 -3.67 -4.00
CA VAL A 19 28.06 -3.02 -4.23
C VAL A 19 29.02 -3.27 -3.05
N LEU A 20 28.55 -3.15 -1.81
CA LEU A 20 29.35 -3.44 -0.61
C LEU A 20 29.80 -4.90 -0.55
N ASN A 21 28.90 -5.84 -0.89
CA ASN A 21 29.23 -7.27 -0.94
C ASN A 21 30.23 -7.62 -2.04
N ALA A 22 30.20 -6.90 -3.16
CA ALA A 22 31.11 -7.10 -4.28
C ALA A 22 32.49 -6.45 -4.05
N ALA A 23 32.58 -5.49 -3.12
CA ALA A 23 33.82 -4.86 -2.75
C ALA A 23 34.72 -5.87 -2.00
N ALA A 24 35.80 -6.35 -2.65
CA ALA A 24 36.75 -7.30 -2.09
C ALA A 24 37.66 -6.63 -1.02
N ASP A 25 37.08 -6.07 0.05
CA ASP A 25 37.77 -5.32 1.10
C ASP A 25 37.50 -5.99 2.46
N ALA A 26 38.47 -6.71 2.98
CA ALA A 26 38.38 -7.42 4.25
C ALA A 26 38.19 -6.48 5.47
N LEU A 27 38.39 -5.18 5.31
CA LEU A 27 38.23 -4.16 6.35
C LEU A 27 36.87 -3.43 6.26
N LEU A 28 36.01 -3.83 5.31
CA LEU A 28 34.68 -3.27 5.12
C LEU A 28 33.63 -4.14 5.83
N GLU A 29 33.11 -3.63 6.94
CA GLU A 29 31.99 -4.23 7.67
C GLU A 29 30.73 -3.39 7.40
N HIS A 30 29.60 -4.04 7.08
CA HIS A 30 28.33 -3.31 6.92
C HIS A 30 27.16 -4.05 7.54
N ARG A 31 26.12 -3.29 7.91
CA ARG A 31 24.86 -3.81 8.46
C ARG A 31 23.69 -2.93 8.01
N VAL A 32 22.57 -3.54 7.70
CA VAL A 32 21.29 -2.83 7.52
C VAL A 32 20.72 -2.53 8.90
N ALA A 33 20.37 -1.26 9.13
CA ALA A 33 19.80 -0.81 10.40
C ALA A 33 18.41 -1.44 10.63
N ALA A 34 18.16 -1.83 11.88
CA ALA A 34 16.90 -2.39 12.33
C ALA A 34 15.96 -1.31 12.89
N SER A 35 16.52 -0.25 13.48
CA SER A 35 15.76 0.82 14.13
C SER A 35 15.00 1.68 13.13
N ARG A 36 13.81 2.08 13.53
CA ARG A 36 13.01 3.07 12.80
C ARG A 36 13.53 4.47 13.10
N VAL A 37 13.53 5.34 12.08
CA VAL A 37 14.00 6.71 12.21
C VAL A 37 12.82 7.67 12.31
N ASP A 38 12.38 7.95 13.54
CA ASP A 38 11.39 8.98 13.87
C ASP A 38 11.61 9.46 15.32
N LEU A 39 10.81 10.44 15.76
CA LEU A 39 10.95 11.06 17.08
C LEU A 39 10.60 10.11 18.24
N ASP A 40 9.77 9.10 18.00
CA ASP A 40 9.33 8.16 19.03
C ASP A 40 10.37 7.07 19.33
N HIS A 41 11.30 6.81 18.39
CA HIS A 41 12.30 5.74 18.47
C HIS A 41 13.76 6.25 18.57
N ILE A 42 13.96 7.48 18.99
CA ILE A 42 15.32 8.07 19.09
C ILE A 42 16.24 7.25 19.99
N ARG A 43 15.74 6.73 21.12
CA ARG A 43 16.55 5.96 22.06
C ARG A 43 17.03 4.62 21.48
N GLU A 44 16.15 3.90 20.77
CA GLU A 44 16.52 2.66 20.08
C GLU A 44 17.56 2.93 18.99
N LEU A 45 17.39 4.05 18.27
CA LEU A 45 18.31 4.49 17.23
C LEU A 45 19.69 4.83 17.80
N GLU A 46 19.76 5.57 18.92
CA GLU A 46 21.00 5.86 19.63
C GLU A 46 21.68 4.57 20.11
N GLN A 47 20.92 3.65 20.74
CA GLN A 47 21.45 2.35 21.16
C GLN A 47 22.01 1.53 20.00
N GLU A 48 21.36 1.54 18.83
CA GLU A 48 21.85 0.84 17.64
C GLU A 48 23.14 1.47 17.10
N LEU A 49 23.24 2.80 17.06
CA LEU A 49 24.45 3.52 16.67
C LEU A 49 25.60 3.23 17.66
N ASP A 50 25.35 3.28 18.96
CA ASP A 50 26.37 3.05 19.98
C ASP A 50 26.83 1.58 20.00
N ALA A 51 25.93 0.63 19.84
CA ALA A 51 26.23 -0.81 19.83
C ALA A 51 27.00 -1.24 18.56
N PHE A 52 26.65 -0.71 17.40
CA PHE A 52 27.38 -1.01 16.16
C PHE A 52 28.64 -0.15 16.01
N ALA A 53 28.69 1.05 16.60
CA ALA A 53 29.76 2.03 16.48
C ALA A 53 30.23 2.25 15.03
N PRO A 54 29.31 2.66 14.10
CA PRO A 54 29.66 2.84 12.70
C PRO A 54 30.63 4.02 12.52
N THR A 55 31.53 3.91 11.53
CA THR A 55 32.33 5.05 11.07
C THR A 55 31.61 5.86 9.99
N HIS A 56 30.64 5.22 9.32
CA HIS A 56 29.83 5.78 8.25
C HIS A 56 28.37 5.34 8.39
N VAL A 57 27.47 6.26 8.16
CA VAL A 57 26.04 6.01 8.00
C VAL A 57 25.63 6.41 6.60
N VAL A 58 24.90 5.57 5.90
CA VAL A 58 24.27 5.91 4.62
C VAL A 58 22.75 5.75 4.70
N SER A 59 22.02 6.74 4.20
CA SER A 59 20.57 6.76 4.24
C SER A 59 19.96 6.76 2.83
N PHE A 60 19.24 5.69 2.53
CA PHE A 60 18.33 5.55 1.39
C PHE A 60 16.87 5.77 1.80
N LEU A 61 16.65 6.31 3.00
CA LEU A 61 15.31 6.64 3.48
C LEU A 61 14.70 7.74 2.62
N GLY A 62 13.46 7.54 2.29
CA GLY A 62 12.64 8.48 1.55
C GLY A 62 11.42 7.81 0.97
N ARG A 63 10.28 8.45 1.16
CA ARG A 63 9.01 7.97 0.64
C ARG A 63 8.72 8.65 -0.68
N THR A 64 8.51 7.88 -1.72
CA THR A 64 8.10 8.33 -3.06
C THR A 64 6.88 7.60 -3.57
N HIS A 65 6.37 6.63 -2.81
CA HIS A 65 5.27 5.74 -3.16
C HIS A 65 4.67 5.20 -1.87
N GLY A 66 3.48 4.66 -1.96
CA GLY A 66 2.79 3.99 -0.88
C GLY A 66 1.80 2.99 -1.42
N GLU A 67 0.91 2.53 -0.59
CA GLU A 67 -0.17 1.66 -1.00
C GLU A 67 -0.90 2.30 -2.20
N ASN A 68 -1.00 1.54 -3.29
CA ASN A 68 -1.70 1.90 -4.53
C ASN A 68 -1.07 2.99 -5.42
N PHE A 69 0.08 3.56 -5.03
CA PHE A 69 0.79 4.57 -5.83
C PHE A 69 2.25 4.17 -6.03
N THR A 70 2.68 4.03 -7.27
CA THR A 70 4.08 3.77 -7.64
C THR A 70 4.89 5.04 -7.83
N THR A 71 4.26 6.21 -7.68
CA THR A 71 4.83 7.54 -7.91
C THR A 71 4.62 8.46 -6.71
N ILE A 72 5.19 9.67 -6.79
CA ILE A 72 5.06 10.71 -5.77
C ILE A 72 3.61 11.20 -5.58
N ASP A 73 2.71 10.88 -6.48
CA ASP A 73 1.28 11.23 -6.36
C ASP A 73 0.64 10.61 -5.10
N TYR A 74 1.27 9.58 -4.53
CA TYR A 74 0.93 9.08 -3.18
C TYR A 74 0.99 10.18 -2.12
N LEU A 75 2.00 11.02 -2.18
CA LEU A 75 2.25 12.05 -1.17
C LEU A 75 1.34 13.29 -1.34
N GLU A 76 0.63 13.37 -2.46
CA GLU A 76 -0.37 14.41 -2.73
C GLU A 76 -1.77 14.01 -2.20
N GLN A 77 -1.93 12.77 -1.69
CA GLN A 77 -3.20 12.31 -1.13
C GLN A 77 -3.51 12.99 0.21
N PRO A 78 -4.79 13.19 0.56
CA PRO A 78 -5.20 13.75 1.84
C PRO A 78 -4.55 13.01 3.03
N GLY A 79 -3.99 13.78 3.97
CA GLY A 79 -3.33 13.24 5.17
C GLY A 79 -1.89 12.71 4.96
N LYS A 80 -1.39 12.59 3.73
CA LYS A 80 -0.06 12.03 3.45
C LYS A 80 1.09 13.02 3.65
N LEU A 81 0.81 14.30 3.84
CA LEU A 81 1.82 15.30 4.16
C LEU A 81 2.59 14.95 5.44
N VAL A 82 1.93 14.37 6.45
CA VAL A 82 2.58 13.93 7.70
C VAL A 82 3.62 12.84 7.43
N GLU A 83 3.29 11.84 6.60
CA GLU A 83 4.22 10.79 6.20
C GLU A 83 5.37 11.37 5.35
N ASN A 84 5.07 12.32 4.46
CA ASN A 84 6.07 13.00 3.65
C ASN A 84 7.07 13.76 4.52
N VAL A 85 6.58 14.56 5.47
CA VAL A 85 7.43 15.32 6.41
C VAL A 85 8.24 14.37 7.29
N ARG A 86 7.63 13.32 7.86
CA ARG A 86 8.32 12.35 8.70
C ARG A 86 9.45 11.65 7.94
N ASP A 87 9.17 11.08 6.77
CA ASP A 87 10.09 10.19 6.07
C ASP A 87 11.09 10.95 5.18
N ASN A 88 10.71 12.11 4.64
CA ASN A 88 11.52 12.87 3.69
C ASN A 88 12.21 14.11 4.27
N LEU A 89 11.81 14.57 5.47
CA LEU A 89 12.43 15.71 6.16
C LEU A 89 12.99 15.31 7.53
N MET A 90 12.14 14.82 8.43
CA MET A 90 12.55 14.58 9.83
C MET A 90 13.55 13.44 9.95
N ALA A 91 13.32 12.29 9.29
CA ALA A 91 14.23 11.16 9.37
C ALA A 91 15.66 11.48 8.89
N PRO A 92 15.88 12.14 7.73
CA PRO A 92 17.22 12.58 7.34
C PRO A 92 17.87 13.58 8.31
N ILE A 93 17.10 14.49 8.90
CA ILE A 93 17.62 15.48 9.86
C ILE A 93 18.03 14.82 11.17
N ILE A 94 17.23 13.90 11.70
CA ILE A 94 17.54 13.13 12.92
C ILE A 94 18.86 12.37 12.72
N LEU A 95 19.02 11.64 11.61
CA LEU A 95 20.25 10.92 11.31
C LEU A 95 21.45 11.85 11.18
N ALA A 96 21.29 12.98 10.49
CA ALA A 96 22.37 13.96 10.35
C ALA A 96 22.84 14.50 11.71
N GLN A 97 21.90 14.78 12.63
CA GLN A 97 22.23 15.25 13.98
C GLN A 97 22.95 14.16 14.79
N LEU A 98 22.40 12.95 14.86
CA LEU A 98 22.96 11.85 15.63
C LEU A 98 24.35 11.41 15.12
N CYS A 99 24.58 11.51 13.81
CA CYS A 99 25.88 11.25 13.21
C CYS A 99 26.91 12.36 13.55
N ALA A 100 26.50 13.62 13.50
CA ALA A 100 27.36 14.74 13.86
C ALA A 100 27.80 14.69 15.33
N ASP A 101 26.88 14.35 16.24
CA ASP A 101 27.15 14.22 17.67
C ASP A 101 28.17 13.10 17.99
N ARG A 102 28.34 12.14 17.07
CA ARG A 102 29.20 10.95 17.20
C ARG A 102 30.44 10.97 16.28
N ASP A 103 30.68 12.03 15.52
CA ASP A 103 31.74 12.13 14.51
C ASP A 103 31.64 11.01 13.42
N ILE A 104 30.43 10.64 13.05
CA ILE A 104 30.14 9.64 12.03
C ILE A 104 29.93 10.36 10.69
N HIS A 105 30.58 9.88 9.61
CA HIS A 105 30.36 10.41 8.27
C HIS A 105 28.96 10.00 7.79
N TYR A 106 28.13 10.98 7.45
CA TYR A 106 26.74 10.77 7.03
C TYR A 106 26.56 11.00 5.54
N THR A 107 26.14 9.98 4.80
CA THR A 107 25.79 10.08 3.38
C THR A 107 24.27 10.04 3.22
N TYR A 108 23.70 11.11 2.66
CA TYR A 108 22.28 11.26 2.39
C TYR A 108 22.00 11.16 0.89
N LEU A 109 21.05 10.29 0.50
CA LEU A 109 20.57 10.22 -0.88
C LEU A 109 19.48 11.26 -1.08
N GLY A 110 19.87 12.43 -1.58
CA GLY A 110 18.99 13.53 -1.96
C GLY A 110 18.35 13.33 -3.34
N THR A 111 17.69 14.36 -3.85
CA THR A 111 17.03 14.33 -5.17
C THR A 111 17.22 15.62 -5.94
N GLY A 112 17.39 15.54 -7.25
CA GLY A 112 17.32 16.67 -8.17
C GLY A 112 15.90 17.05 -8.61
N CYS A 113 14.86 16.32 -8.15
CA CYS A 113 13.45 16.66 -8.44
C CYS A 113 12.95 17.92 -7.69
N ILE A 114 13.85 18.68 -7.11
CA ILE A 114 13.64 19.97 -6.43
C ILE A 114 13.88 21.17 -7.35
N PHE A 115 14.28 20.93 -8.58
CA PHE A 115 14.55 21.95 -9.58
C PHE A 115 13.61 21.83 -10.77
N ASN A 116 13.30 22.95 -11.43
CA ASN A 116 12.58 22.99 -12.70
C ASN A 116 13.16 24.09 -13.58
N ASN A 117 13.42 23.75 -14.85
CA ASN A 117 13.79 24.75 -15.85
C ASN A 117 12.52 25.57 -16.18
N ASP A 118 12.55 26.85 -15.83
CA ASP A 118 11.64 27.83 -16.40
C ASP A 118 12.05 28.04 -17.87
N ASN A 119 11.10 28.37 -18.72
CA ASN A 119 11.30 28.47 -20.18
C ASN A 119 12.47 29.39 -20.62
N ASP A 120 13.01 30.20 -19.71
CA ASP A 120 14.08 31.17 -19.95
C ASP A 120 15.46 30.74 -19.40
N ARG A 121 15.54 29.61 -18.66
CA ARG A 121 16.82 29.15 -18.10
C ARG A 121 17.54 28.21 -19.05
N ILE A 122 18.68 28.65 -19.58
CA ILE A 122 19.56 27.89 -20.49
C ILE A 122 20.64 27.12 -19.69
N GLU A 123 20.98 27.55 -18.48
CA GLU A 123 22.05 26.95 -17.67
C GLU A 123 21.59 25.80 -16.78
N ALA A 124 22.44 24.77 -16.63
CA ALA A 124 22.22 23.66 -15.73
C ALA A 124 22.27 24.12 -14.24
N PHE A 125 21.51 23.44 -13.36
CA PHE A 125 21.50 23.74 -11.92
C PHE A 125 22.77 23.23 -11.25
N LYS A 126 23.47 24.12 -10.55
CA LYS A 126 24.69 23.85 -9.78
C LYS A 126 24.34 23.32 -8.38
N GLU A 127 25.32 22.74 -7.71
CA GLU A 127 25.19 22.27 -6.33
C GLU A 127 24.81 23.40 -5.35
N THR A 128 25.21 24.63 -5.66
CA THR A 128 24.91 25.83 -4.87
C THR A 128 23.54 26.45 -5.11
N ASP A 129 22.86 26.03 -6.17
CA ASP A 129 21.55 26.59 -6.49
C ASP A 129 20.48 26.19 -5.47
N ALA A 130 19.61 27.15 -5.16
CA ALA A 130 18.49 26.92 -4.27
C ALA A 130 17.35 26.17 -5.02
N PRO A 131 16.67 25.21 -4.38
CA PRO A 131 15.47 24.60 -4.93
C PRO A 131 14.44 25.62 -5.41
N ASN A 132 13.92 25.45 -6.61
CA ASN A 132 12.94 26.34 -7.24
C ASN A 132 11.66 25.63 -7.72
N PHE A 133 11.51 24.33 -7.49
CA PHE A 133 10.33 23.57 -7.92
C PHE A 133 9.41 23.26 -6.75
N PHE A 134 8.18 23.78 -6.80
CA PHE A 134 7.16 23.67 -5.76
C PHE A 134 5.86 23.00 -6.30
N GLY A 135 5.98 22.26 -7.39
CA GLY A 135 4.84 21.64 -8.08
C GLY A 135 4.30 20.35 -7.45
N SER A 136 4.94 19.86 -6.37
CA SER A 136 4.48 18.72 -5.58
C SER A 136 4.88 18.87 -4.12
N SER A 137 4.09 18.28 -3.20
CA SER A 137 4.42 18.23 -1.76
C SER A 137 5.76 17.53 -1.51
N TYR A 138 6.04 16.48 -2.28
CA TYR A 138 7.34 15.78 -2.25
C TYR A 138 8.51 16.72 -2.54
N SER A 139 8.44 17.49 -3.63
CA SER A 139 9.51 18.38 -4.04
C SER A 139 9.72 19.53 -3.04
N ILE A 140 8.62 20.03 -2.45
CA ILE A 140 8.67 21.06 -1.40
C ILE A 140 9.43 20.51 -0.18
N VAL A 141 9.01 19.35 0.34
CA VAL A 141 9.61 18.74 1.53
C VAL A 141 11.07 18.37 1.30
N LYS A 142 11.40 17.75 0.15
CA LYS A 142 12.77 17.43 -0.23
C LYS A 142 13.63 18.67 -0.45
N GLY A 143 13.06 19.77 -0.95
CA GLY A 143 13.73 21.05 -1.10
C GLY A 143 14.13 21.64 0.26
N PHE A 144 13.30 21.54 1.29
CA PHE A 144 13.65 21.92 2.66
C PHE A 144 14.77 21.03 3.23
N THR A 145 14.70 19.72 3.01
CA THR A 145 15.75 18.78 3.45
C THR A 145 17.08 19.09 2.78
N ASP A 146 17.07 19.32 1.48
CA ASP A 146 18.27 19.67 0.71
C ASP A 146 18.91 21.00 1.24
N ARG A 147 18.09 22.03 1.45
CA ARG A 147 18.57 23.31 2.06
C ARG A 147 19.15 23.10 3.44
N PHE A 148 18.53 22.25 4.27
CA PHE A 148 19.05 21.92 5.59
C PHE A 148 20.45 21.29 5.49
N MET A 149 20.64 20.32 4.58
CA MET A 149 21.93 19.67 4.36
C MET A 149 23.00 20.67 3.87
N VAL A 150 22.63 21.55 2.93
CA VAL A 150 23.55 22.60 2.40
C VAL A 150 23.87 23.67 3.45
N TRP A 151 22.85 24.17 4.17
CA TRP A 151 23.05 25.24 5.19
C TRP A 151 23.95 24.79 6.32
N ARG A 152 23.84 23.55 6.75
CA ARG A 152 24.69 22.96 7.78
C ARG A 152 26.11 22.70 7.30
N GLN A 153 26.37 22.72 6.00
CA GLN A 153 27.72 22.63 5.41
C GLN A 153 28.46 23.98 5.34
N GLY A 154 27.94 25.06 5.91
CA GLY A 154 28.56 26.37 5.92
C GLY A 154 28.43 27.17 4.63
N GLN A 155 27.68 26.68 3.64
CA GLN A 155 27.36 27.38 2.40
C GLN A 155 26.01 28.10 2.55
N GLY A 156 25.89 29.05 3.46
CA GLY A 156 24.73 29.92 3.55
C GLY A 156 24.58 30.80 2.29
N PRO A 157 23.36 31.20 1.87
CA PRO A 157 23.20 32.07 0.73
C PRO A 157 23.91 33.37 0.94
N SER A 158 24.82 33.74 0.01
CA SER A 158 25.34 35.08 -0.10
C SER A 158 24.17 36.08 -0.11
N GLN A 159 24.19 37.10 0.71
CA GLN A 159 23.15 38.13 0.82
C GLN A 159 22.87 38.71 -0.58
N GLY A 160 21.91 38.17 -1.28
CA GLY A 160 21.30 38.75 -2.47
C GLY A 160 20.38 39.88 -2.03
N GLN A 161 20.60 41.06 -2.61
CA GLN A 161 19.88 42.31 -2.39
C GLN A 161 18.34 42.05 -2.31
N GLY A 162 17.74 42.43 -1.18
CA GLY A 162 16.30 42.43 -1.01
C GLY A 162 15.61 43.43 -1.94
N PRO A 163 14.37 43.16 -2.34
CA PRO A 163 13.60 44.13 -3.13
C PRO A 163 13.29 45.40 -2.31
N SER A 164 13.41 46.54 -3.00
CA SER A 164 13.21 47.90 -2.53
C SER A 164 11.93 48.09 -1.71
N GLN A 165 12.08 48.88 -0.64
CA GLN A 165 11.03 49.29 0.31
C GLN A 165 9.90 50.05 -0.38
N GLY A 166 8.67 49.56 -0.17
CA GLY A 166 7.44 50.36 -0.28
C GLY A 166 7.06 50.88 1.09
N GLN A 167 6.76 52.20 1.15
CA GLN A 167 6.54 53.04 2.33
C GLN A 167 5.35 52.58 3.21
N GLY A 168 5.55 52.73 4.49
CA GLY A 168 4.73 52.40 5.55
C GLY A 168 3.62 53.03 6.08
N PRO A 169 2.94 53.02 7.20
CA PRO A 169 3.16 54.07 8.20
C PRO A 169 3.33 53.57 9.66
N SER A 170 4.12 54.39 10.37
CA SER A 170 4.16 54.87 11.76
C SER A 170 3.59 54.06 12.97
N GLN A 171 4.51 53.90 13.91
CA GLN A 171 4.45 54.15 15.37
C GLN A 171 3.54 53.32 16.27
N CYS A 172 4.15 52.59 17.21
CA CYS A 172 3.89 52.73 18.64
C CYS A 172 5.13 52.42 19.48
N GLN A 173 5.37 53.29 20.46
CA GLN A 173 6.50 53.37 21.37
C GLN A 173 6.40 52.43 22.57
N GLY A 174 7.51 52.01 23.11
CA GLY A 174 7.79 52.04 24.54
C GLY A 174 7.84 50.73 25.30
N GLY A 175 8.99 50.41 25.84
CA GLY A 175 9.16 49.40 26.90
C GLY A 175 10.67 49.06 27.11
N GLN A 176 11.28 49.75 28.10
CA GLN A 176 12.67 49.58 28.50
C GLN A 176 12.92 48.25 29.22
N GLY A 177 14.17 47.73 29.06
CA GLY A 177 14.73 46.50 29.52
C GLY A 177 14.84 46.26 31.02
N PRO A 178 15.61 45.24 31.42
CA PRO A 178 16.97 45.46 31.98
C PRO A 178 18.05 44.46 31.60
N SER A 179 19.23 45.06 31.52
CA SER A 179 20.60 44.68 31.82
C SER A 179 21.09 43.25 31.92
N GLN A 180 22.15 43.00 31.13
CA GLN A 180 23.43 42.36 31.42
C GLN A 180 23.47 41.11 32.33
N GLY A 181 23.87 39.99 31.73
CA GLY A 181 24.51 38.84 32.36
C GLY A 181 25.60 38.28 31.45
N GLN A 182 26.78 38.22 31.96
CA GLN A 182 28.04 37.85 31.31
C GLN A 182 28.13 36.36 30.96
N GLY A 183 28.79 36.07 29.82
CA GLY A 183 29.72 34.95 29.73
C GLY A 183 29.18 33.58 29.41
N GLY A 184 29.34 33.14 28.17
CA GLY A 184 29.22 31.77 27.73
C GLY A 184 29.93 31.57 26.38
N GLN A 185 31.28 31.53 26.42
CA GLN A 185 32.06 30.94 25.33
C GLN A 185 31.71 29.45 25.26
N GLY A 186 31.05 29.02 24.23
CA GLY A 186 30.71 27.59 24.05
C GLY A 186 29.97 27.23 22.76
N LYS A 187 29.42 28.21 22.03
CA LYS A 187 28.58 27.92 20.87
C LYS A 187 29.27 27.86 19.49
N GLY A 188 30.59 28.10 19.44
CA GLY A 188 31.35 28.07 18.19
C GLY A 188 31.88 26.67 17.78
N SER A 189 31.94 25.70 18.70
CA SER A 189 32.49 24.38 18.44
C SER A 189 31.43 23.37 17.93
N GLU A 190 30.17 23.49 18.35
CA GLU A 190 29.08 22.59 17.92
C GLU A 190 28.69 22.79 16.45
N ASN A 191 28.72 24.03 15.93
CA ASN A 191 28.40 24.33 14.54
C ASN A 191 29.49 23.88 13.53
N ARG A 192 30.75 23.77 13.94
CA ARG A 192 31.84 23.29 13.07
C ARG A 192 31.75 21.78 12.82
N ARG A 193 31.43 20.97 13.82
CA ARG A 193 31.34 19.48 13.70
C ARG A 193 30.25 19.03 12.75
N PHE A 194 29.14 19.74 12.70
CA PHE A 194 28.00 19.36 11.85
C PHE A 194 28.29 19.55 10.36
N SER A 195 29.04 20.60 9.99
CA SER A 195 29.36 20.92 8.59
C SER A 195 30.40 19.98 7.97
N GLU A 196 31.17 19.27 8.80
CA GLU A 196 32.31 18.44 8.38
C GLU A 196 31.97 16.94 8.22
N ALA A 197 30.69 16.54 8.28
CA ALA A 197 30.29 15.13 8.31
C ALA A 197 29.28 14.71 7.22
N ILE A 198 28.71 15.63 6.43
CA ILE A 198 27.61 15.32 5.54
C ILE A 198 28.01 15.29 4.07
N LEU A 199 27.68 14.21 3.39
CA LEU A 199 27.69 14.07 1.93
C LEU A 199 26.24 13.96 1.42
N ASN A 200 25.78 14.95 0.65
CA ASN A 200 24.45 14.98 0.04
C ASN A 200 24.55 14.64 -1.46
N LEU A 201 24.00 13.51 -1.88
CA LEU A 201 24.01 13.01 -3.27
C LEU A 201 22.65 13.23 -3.92
N ARG A 202 22.52 14.21 -4.81
CA ARG A 202 21.27 14.50 -5.54
C ARG A 202 21.14 13.59 -6.75
N ILE A 203 20.42 12.46 -6.61
CA ILE A 203 20.08 11.58 -7.74
C ILE A 203 18.79 12.04 -8.44
N ARG A 204 18.59 11.53 -9.66
CA ARG A 204 17.36 11.79 -10.42
C ARG A 204 17.01 10.62 -11.32
N MET A 205 15.69 10.26 -11.40
CA MET A 205 15.17 9.23 -12.29
C MET A 205 16.09 7.98 -12.35
N PRO A 206 16.24 7.23 -11.26
CA PRO A 206 17.24 6.17 -11.16
C PRO A 206 16.98 5.03 -12.14
N ILE A 207 18.05 4.56 -12.79
CA ILE A 207 18.03 3.55 -13.86
C ILE A 207 18.92 2.37 -13.46
N VAL A 208 18.45 1.13 -13.73
CA VAL A 208 19.22 -0.13 -13.62
C VAL A 208 19.02 -1.00 -14.85
N GLY A 209 19.87 -2.01 -15.03
CA GLY A 209 19.88 -2.91 -16.20
C GLY A 209 18.91 -4.10 -16.12
N GLU A 210 17.82 -3.98 -15.37
CA GLU A 210 16.83 -5.05 -15.22
C GLU A 210 15.44 -4.46 -14.98
N ASP A 211 14.41 -5.24 -15.30
CA ASP A 211 13.03 -4.85 -15.02
C ASP A 211 12.77 -4.82 -13.52
N HIS A 212 12.29 -3.67 -13.07
CA HIS A 212 11.81 -3.49 -11.71
C HIS A 212 10.77 -2.36 -11.67
N PRO A 213 9.67 -2.45 -10.91
CA PRO A 213 8.60 -1.42 -10.86
C PRO A 213 9.09 -0.01 -10.50
N ARG A 214 10.25 0.12 -9.84
CA ARG A 214 10.87 1.41 -9.49
C ARG A 214 11.91 1.89 -10.49
N ASN A 215 12.36 1.03 -11.42
CA ASN A 215 13.28 1.40 -12.48
C ASN A 215 12.59 2.35 -13.45
N PHE A 216 13.25 3.48 -13.76
CA PHE A 216 12.68 4.48 -14.65
C PHE A 216 12.39 3.94 -16.05
N ILE A 217 13.27 3.09 -16.61
CA ILE A 217 13.05 2.44 -17.91
C ILE A 217 11.78 1.58 -17.87
N THR A 218 11.64 0.70 -16.87
CA THR A 218 10.46 -0.15 -16.70
C THR A 218 9.16 0.67 -16.58
N LYS A 219 9.21 1.85 -15.94
CA LYS A 219 8.04 2.73 -15.84
C LYS A 219 7.64 3.28 -17.19
N ILE A 220 8.59 3.87 -17.96
CA ILE A 220 8.26 4.51 -19.23
C ILE A 220 7.89 3.51 -20.33
N THR A 221 8.36 2.26 -20.25
CA THR A 221 7.92 1.19 -21.17
C THR A 221 6.52 0.69 -20.89
N ARG A 222 5.94 1.03 -19.73
CA ARG A 222 4.57 0.65 -19.33
C ARG A 222 3.55 1.79 -19.47
N TYR A 223 3.99 2.99 -19.80
CA TYR A 223 3.08 4.12 -20.02
C TYR A 223 2.42 4.02 -21.39
N GLU A 224 1.12 4.25 -21.46
CA GLU A 224 0.38 4.32 -22.73
C GLU A 224 0.91 5.45 -23.62
N LYS A 225 1.22 6.59 -23.00
CA LYS A 225 1.79 7.77 -23.67
C LYS A 225 2.93 8.33 -22.82
N VAL A 226 3.93 8.90 -23.46
CA VAL A 226 5.09 9.51 -22.80
C VAL A 226 5.24 10.97 -23.21
N CYS A 227 5.56 11.84 -22.26
CA CYS A 227 5.96 13.22 -22.52
C CYS A 227 7.48 13.26 -22.61
N SER A 228 8.01 13.48 -23.79
CA SER A 228 9.45 13.37 -24.07
C SER A 228 10.17 14.69 -23.88
N ILE A 229 10.71 14.91 -22.69
CA ILE A 229 11.51 16.09 -22.35
C ILE A 229 12.90 15.61 -21.88
N PRO A 230 14.02 16.22 -22.36
CA PRO A 230 15.35 15.90 -21.89
C PRO A 230 15.51 16.22 -20.40
N ASN A 231 16.07 15.27 -19.65
CA ASN A 231 16.29 15.38 -18.19
C ASN A 231 17.62 14.73 -17.80
N SER A 232 18.25 15.25 -16.73
CA SER A 232 19.34 14.54 -16.06
C SER A 232 18.83 13.26 -15.39
N MET A 233 19.61 12.17 -15.45
CA MET A 233 19.24 10.87 -14.88
C MET A 233 20.45 10.16 -14.25
N SER A 234 20.20 9.19 -13.37
CA SER A 234 21.23 8.47 -12.61
C SER A 234 21.25 6.99 -12.97
N VAL A 235 22.31 6.51 -13.60
CA VAL A 235 22.54 5.08 -13.87
C VAL A 235 23.20 4.46 -12.63
N LEU A 236 22.40 3.82 -11.78
CA LEU A 236 22.83 3.35 -10.46
C LEU A 236 24.00 2.36 -10.47
N PRO A 237 24.10 1.37 -11.39
CA PRO A 237 25.21 0.44 -11.45
C PRO A 237 26.58 1.13 -11.65
N GLU A 238 26.60 2.32 -12.26
CA GLU A 238 27.81 3.12 -12.44
C GLU A 238 28.06 4.06 -11.26
N LEU A 239 27.03 4.69 -10.75
CA LEU A 239 27.15 5.73 -9.73
C LEU A 239 27.31 5.17 -8.31
N LEU A 240 26.67 4.06 -7.95
CA LEU A 240 26.74 3.53 -6.58
C LEU A 240 28.16 3.09 -6.15
N PRO A 241 29.01 2.50 -7.01
CA PRO A 241 30.43 2.30 -6.70
C PRO A 241 31.18 3.63 -6.40
N MET A 242 30.88 4.70 -7.15
CA MET A 242 31.47 6.03 -6.89
C MET A 242 30.99 6.60 -5.54
N ALA A 243 29.74 6.36 -5.14
CA ALA A 243 29.27 6.74 -3.81
C ALA A 243 30.07 6.04 -2.70
N LEU A 244 30.42 4.76 -2.86
CA LEU A 244 31.27 4.04 -1.92
C LEU A 244 32.68 4.65 -1.84
N GLU A 245 33.27 5.08 -2.97
CA GLU A 245 34.58 5.75 -2.98
C GLU A 245 34.53 7.12 -2.30
N LEU A 246 33.46 7.91 -2.51
CA LEU A 246 33.24 9.17 -1.81
C LEU A 246 33.10 8.96 -0.29
N MET A 247 32.42 7.90 0.12
CA MET A 247 32.34 7.54 1.54
C MET A 247 33.71 7.15 2.10
N ARG A 248 34.49 6.32 1.39
CA ARG A 248 35.84 5.91 1.81
C ARG A 248 36.79 7.11 2.02
N SER A 249 36.69 8.10 1.15
CA SER A 249 37.48 9.35 1.26
C SER A 249 36.89 10.34 2.26
N ARG A 250 35.77 10.01 2.92
CA ARG A 250 34.98 10.93 3.77
C ARG A 250 34.69 12.26 3.04
N HIS A 251 34.39 12.19 1.75
CA HIS A 251 34.02 13.38 0.98
C HIS A 251 32.79 14.03 1.60
N ILE A 252 32.80 15.36 1.67
CA ILE A 252 31.71 16.16 2.23
C ILE A 252 31.19 17.15 1.18
N GLY A 253 30.01 17.66 1.39
CA GLY A 253 29.38 18.60 0.48
C GLY A 253 28.20 18.02 -0.29
N THR A 254 27.66 18.83 -1.18
CA THR A 254 26.55 18.41 -2.07
C THR A 254 27.11 18.12 -3.46
N LEU A 255 26.68 17.02 -4.07
CA LEU A 255 26.99 16.65 -5.45
C LEU A 255 25.70 16.39 -6.23
N ASN A 256 25.63 16.93 -7.44
CA ASN A 256 24.64 16.52 -8.43
C ASN A 256 25.05 15.15 -8.98
N PHE A 257 24.43 14.09 -8.42
CA PHE A 257 24.85 12.71 -8.60
C PHE A 257 24.07 12.03 -9.73
N THR A 258 24.20 12.60 -10.94
CA THR A 258 23.61 12.13 -12.18
C THR A 258 24.71 11.93 -13.23
N ASN A 259 24.46 11.07 -14.22
CA ASN A 259 25.39 10.99 -15.36
C ASN A 259 25.41 12.31 -16.14
N PRO A 260 26.57 12.74 -16.69
CA PRO A 260 26.69 13.98 -17.43
C PRO A 260 25.74 14.11 -18.60
N GLY A 261 25.14 15.30 -18.75
CA GLY A 261 24.19 15.61 -19.81
C GLY A 261 22.74 15.28 -19.49
N VAL A 262 21.93 15.23 -20.53
CA VAL A 262 20.48 14.95 -20.46
C VAL A 262 20.09 13.94 -21.51
N ILE A 263 19.02 13.20 -21.27
CA ILE A 263 18.41 12.25 -22.21
C ILE A 263 16.90 12.36 -22.12
N SER A 264 16.21 12.25 -23.26
CA SER A 264 14.75 12.25 -23.31
C SER A 264 14.15 10.85 -23.20
N HIS A 265 12.88 10.76 -22.88
CA HIS A 265 12.14 9.50 -22.86
C HIS A 265 12.19 8.81 -24.23
N ASN A 266 12.04 9.55 -25.33
CA ASN A 266 12.07 8.98 -26.67
C ASN A 266 13.44 8.38 -27.02
N GLU A 267 14.55 9.02 -26.63
CA GLU A 267 15.89 8.48 -26.86
C GLU A 267 16.09 7.17 -26.08
N ILE A 268 15.63 7.10 -24.81
CA ILE A 268 15.69 5.86 -24.02
C ILE A 268 14.83 4.77 -24.66
N LEU A 269 13.60 5.10 -25.10
CA LEU A 269 12.71 4.12 -25.72
C LEU A 269 13.19 3.67 -27.10
N ALA A 270 13.89 4.52 -27.83
CA ALA A 270 14.56 4.13 -29.08
C ALA A 270 15.70 3.12 -28.83
N LEU A 271 16.53 3.35 -27.79
CA LEU A 271 17.54 2.40 -27.37
C LEU A 271 16.91 1.09 -26.84
N TYR A 272 15.81 1.17 -26.09
CA TYR A 272 15.07 0.00 -25.65
C TYR A 272 14.54 -0.83 -26.84
N LYS A 273 13.92 -0.18 -27.83
CA LYS A 273 13.48 -0.84 -29.06
C LYS A 273 14.64 -1.47 -29.82
N GLN A 274 15.78 -0.80 -29.89
CA GLN A 274 16.95 -1.29 -30.62
C GLN A 274 17.60 -2.51 -29.97
N TYR A 275 17.74 -2.54 -28.64
CA TYR A 275 18.55 -3.55 -27.94
C TYR A 275 17.76 -4.57 -27.13
N VAL A 276 16.52 -4.26 -26.76
CA VAL A 276 15.73 -5.07 -25.80
C VAL A 276 14.49 -5.67 -26.45
N ASP A 277 13.67 -4.81 -27.13
CA ASP A 277 12.42 -5.24 -27.74
C ASP A 277 12.18 -4.56 -29.10
N PRO A 278 12.58 -5.16 -30.21
CA PRO A 278 12.40 -4.57 -31.55
C PRO A 278 10.95 -4.32 -31.97
N ALA A 279 10.00 -5.00 -31.32
CA ALA A 279 8.56 -4.81 -31.58
C ALA A 279 7.94 -3.70 -30.74
N PHE A 280 8.67 -3.12 -29.79
CA PHE A 280 8.17 -2.10 -28.88
C PHE A 280 7.77 -0.83 -29.63
N GLU A 281 6.56 -0.33 -29.32
CA GLU A 281 6.04 0.94 -29.85
C GLU A 281 5.47 1.79 -28.72
N TRP A 282 5.52 3.12 -28.87
CA TRP A 282 4.98 4.07 -27.92
C TRP A 282 4.33 5.26 -28.62
N ARG A 283 3.55 6.00 -27.87
CA ARG A 283 2.90 7.25 -28.33
C ARG A 283 3.36 8.40 -27.46
N ASN A 284 3.45 9.59 -28.05
CA ASN A 284 3.76 10.81 -27.32
C ASN A 284 2.50 11.63 -27.04
N PHE A 285 2.55 12.42 -25.97
CA PHE A 285 1.62 13.51 -25.71
C PHE A 285 2.39 14.76 -25.26
N SER A 286 1.76 15.93 -25.36
CA SER A 286 2.35 17.22 -25.01
C SER A 286 2.43 17.40 -23.50
N LEU A 287 3.25 18.37 -23.05
CA LEU A 287 3.33 18.74 -21.63
C LEU A 287 1.97 19.22 -21.09
N ALA A 288 1.21 19.98 -21.90
CA ALA A 288 -0.11 20.46 -21.53
C ALA A 288 -1.12 19.30 -21.31
N GLU A 289 -1.07 18.28 -22.17
CA GLU A 289 -1.88 17.08 -22.01
C GLU A 289 -1.44 16.27 -20.78
N GLN A 290 -0.14 16.20 -20.48
CA GLN A 290 0.39 15.55 -19.29
C GLN A 290 -0.10 16.26 -18.02
N ASP A 291 0.00 17.58 -17.96
CA ASP A 291 -0.40 18.39 -16.79
C ASP A 291 -1.91 18.32 -16.52
N ALA A 292 -2.72 18.04 -17.54
CA ALA A 292 -4.16 17.84 -17.40
C ALA A 292 -4.54 16.51 -16.76
N VAL A 293 -3.65 15.50 -16.81
CA VAL A 293 -3.93 14.12 -16.35
C VAL A 293 -3.28 13.82 -14.98
N LEU A 294 -2.17 14.49 -14.65
CA LEU A 294 -1.41 14.20 -13.43
C LEU A 294 -1.88 15.03 -12.22
N ALA A 295 -1.96 14.41 -11.06
CA ALA A 295 -2.31 15.07 -9.80
C ALA A 295 -1.25 16.08 -9.34
N SER A 296 0.01 15.92 -9.77
CA SER A 296 1.12 16.82 -9.43
C SER A 296 1.96 17.13 -10.68
N LYS A 297 2.49 18.36 -10.74
CA LYS A 297 3.42 18.74 -11.79
C LYS A 297 4.71 17.94 -11.72
N ARG A 298 5.36 17.73 -12.85
CA ARG A 298 6.64 17.03 -12.96
C ARG A 298 7.79 18.02 -13.13
N SER A 299 8.86 17.76 -12.39
CA SER A 299 10.11 18.51 -12.48
C SER A 299 10.86 18.12 -13.76
N ASN A 300 11.25 19.09 -14.56
CA ASN A 300 12.12 18.90 -15.73
C ASN A 300 13.35 19.80 -15.58
N ASN A 301 14.53 19.19 -15.56
CA ASN A 301 15.75 19.97 -15.35
C ASN A 301 17.02 19.29 -15.88
N CYS A 302 18.06 20.11 -16.06
CA CYS A 302 19.43 19.72 -16.28
C CYS A 302 20.27 20.08 -15.04
N LEU A 303 21.00 19.11 -14.50
CA LEU A 303 21.90 19.29 -13.37
C LEU A 303 23.35 19.46 -13.88
N ASP A 304 24.08 20.43 -13.34
CA ASP A 304 25.51 20.59 -13.59
C ASP A 304 26.28 19.46 -12.90
N THR A 305 27.12 18.77 -13.63
CA THR A 305 27.88 17.62 -13.17
C THR A 305 29.40 17.82 -13.25
N HIS A 306 29.87 19.07 -13.40
CA HIS A 306 31.30 19.35 -13.54
C HIS A 306 32.11 18.87 -12.33
N GLU A 307 31.56 19.03 -11.12
CA GLU A 307 32.23 18.57 -9.91
C GLU A 307 32.31 17.04 -9.84
N LEU A 308 31.28 16.33 -10.22
CA LEU A 308 31.29 14.86 -10.33
C LEU A 308 32.31 14.39 -11.37
N GLN A 309 32.38 15.04 -12.54
CA GLN A 309 33.33 14.71 -13.60
C GLN A 309 34.77 15.02 -13.18
N ARG A 310 34.99 16.07 -12.39
CA ARG A 310 36.29 16.39 -11.81
C ARG A 310 36.77 15.28 -10.85
N LEU A 311 35.88 14.76 -10.01
CA LEU A 311 36.16 13.69 -9.06
C LEU A 311 36.30 12.32 -9.74
N PHE A 312 35.45 12.07 -10.76
CA PHE A 312 35.40 10.83 -11.51
C PHE A 312 35.42 11.08 -13.02
N PRO A 313 36.62 11.30 -13.62
CA PRO A 313 36.75 11.58 -15.06
C PRO A 313 36.22 10.43 -15.96
N SER A 314 36.06 9.23 -15.40
CA SER A 314 35.53 8.05 -16.11
C SER A 314 34.01 7.96 -16.13
N VAL A 315 33.30 8.87 -15.46
CA VAL A 315 31.83 8.87 -15.49
C VAL A 315 31.32 9.13 -16.91
N ARG A 316 30.49 8.22 -17.41
CA ARG A 316 30.01 8.30 -18.79
C ARG A 316 28.88 9.32 -18.95
N PRO A 317 28.78 10.01 -20.10
CA PRO A 317 27.58 10.73 -20.49
C PRO A 317 26.35 9.85 -20.40
N ILE A 318 25.18 10.44 -20.08
CA ILE A 318 23.96 9.67 -19.83
C ILE A 318 23.53 8.82 -21.03
N GLY A 319 23.69 9.32 -22.26
CA GLY A 319 23.37 8.55 -23.46
C GLY A 319 24.21 7.27 -23.58
N ASP A 320 25.54 7.39 -23.39
CA ASP A 320 26.46 6.27 -23.47
C ASP A 320 26.24 5.26 -22.33
N ALA A 321 25.97 5.77 -21.12
CA ALA A 321 25.68 4.94 -19.94
C ALA A 321 24.39 4.11 -20.14
N VAL A 322 23.33 4.74 -20.66
CA VAL A 322 22.04 4.07 -20.95
C VAL A 322 22.20 3.07 -22.09
N GLU A 323 22.90 3.43 -23.17
CA GLU A 323 23.15 2.50 -24.29
C GLU A 323 23.93 1.26 -23.84
N ALA A 324 24.99 1.46 -23.05
CA ALA A 324 25.77 0.33 -22.52
C ALA A 324 24.93 -0.59 -21.64
N LEU A 325 24.03 0.00 -20.84
CA LEU A 325 23.12 -0.73 -19.97
C LEU A 325 22.05 -1.49 -20.78
N MET A 326 21.51 -0.92 -21.86
CA MET A 326 20.54 -1.57 -22.74
C MET A 326 21.08 -2.80 -23.43
N LYS A 327 22.37 -2.82 -23.78
CA LYS A 327 23.04 -3.99 -24.41
C LYS A 327 23.06 -5.24 -23.49
N THR A 328 22.92 -5.05 -22.19
CA THR A 328 22.91 -6.12 -21.18
C THR A 328 21.62 -6.17 -20.35
N TYR A 329 20.61 -5.46 -20.81
CA TYR A 329 19.36 -5.32 -20.08
C TYR A 329 18.67 -6.66 -19.88
N LYS A 330 18.44 -7.01 -18.64
CA LYS A 330 17.70 -8.22 -18.27
C LYS A 330 16.21 -7.86 -18.21
N ARG A 331 15.53 -8.12 -19.31
CA ARG A 331 14.07 -8.13 -19.30
C ARG A 331 13.63 -9.31 -18.42
N THR A 332 12.97 -9.04 -17.33
CA THR A 332 12.08 -10.03 -16.74
C THR A 332 11.00 -10.21 -17.81
N PRO A 333 10.69 -11.44 -18.28
CA PRO A 333 9.56 -11.64 -19.16
C PRO A 333 8.41 -10.87 -18.52
N ASP A 334 7.93 -9.85 -19.23
CA ASP A 334 6.95 -8.93 -18.68
C ASP A 334 5.82 -9.77 -18.11
N ALA A 335 5.43 -9.54 -16.86
CA ALA A 335 4.17 -10.12 -16.40
C ALA A 335 2.97 -9.62 -17.25
N ARG A 336 3.18 -8.64 -18.18
CA ARG A 336 2.26 -8.34 -19.30
C ARG A 336 2.54 -9.18 -20.55
N VAL A 337 3.78 -9.58 -20.82
CA VAL A 337 4.16 -10.51 -21.89
C VAL A 337 4.28 -11.92 -21.32
N ALA A 338 4.64 -12.13 -20.05
CA ALA A 338 4.36 -13.38 -19.35
C ALA A 338 2.85 -13.50 -18.99
N ASN A 339 2.07 -12.43 -18.92
CA ASN A 339 0.61 -12.44 -18.99
C ASN A 339 0.07 -12.23 -20.42
N SER A 340 0.83 -11.87 -21.47
CA SER A 340 0.47 -11.93 -22.88
C SER A 340 1.26 -12.99 -23.69
N GLU A 341 2.32 -13.61 -23.09
CA GLU A 341 3.05 -14.77 -23.60
C GLU A 341 3.08 -15.95 -22.61
N SER A 342 2.64 -15.79 -21.38
CA SER A 342 2.17 -16.83 -20.46
C SER A 342 0.67 -16.78 -20.19
N VAL A 343 -0.06 -15.90 -20.79
CA VAL A 343 -1.11 -16.17 -21.76
C VAL A 343 -0.37 -16.53 -23.09
N VAL A 344 0.47 -17.54 -23.05
CA VAL A 344 0.33 -18.57 -24.05
C VAL A 344 -1.19 -18.77 -24.10
N PRO A 345 -1.90 -18.46 -25.20
CA PRO A 345 -3.10 -19.20 -25.47
C PRO A 345 -2.65 -20.61 -25.19
N LEU A 346 -3.20 -21.27 -24.19
CA LEU A 346 -2.97 -22.67 -23.93
C LEU A 346 -3.38 -23.41 -25.19
N HIS A 347 -2.54 -23.28 -26.26
CA HIS A 347 -2.46 -24.10 -27.44
C HIS A 347 -1.94 -25.45 -26.95
N GLY A 348 -2.85 -26.20 -26.35
CA GLY A 348 -2.62 -27.49 -25.74
C GLY A 348 -3.62 -27.87 -24.68
N MET A 349 -4.50 -26.95 -24.23
CA MET A 349 -5.75 -27.25 -23.52
C MET A 349 -6.87 -26.54 -24.30
N GLU A 350 -7.21 -27.08 -25.46
CA GLU A 350 -8.49 -26.89 -26.14
C GLU A 350 -9.60 -27.60 -25.33
N ASP A 351 -9.83 -27.17 -24.07
CA ASP A 351 -11.13 -27.29 -23.44
C ASP A 351 -11.82 -25.94 -23.64
N ALA A 352 -12.58 -25.85 -24.72
CA ALA A 352 -13.40 -24.69 -25.09
C ALA A 352 -14.48 -24.32 -24.03
N ASP A 353 -14.47 -24.96 -22.85
CA ASP A 353 -15.45 -24.85 -21.77
C ASP A 353 -14.85 -24.48 -20.39
N ALA A 354 -13.62 -23.98 -20.30
CA ALA A 354 -13.05 -23.63 -19.00
C ALA A 354 -13.70 -22.35 -18.42
N THR A 355 -14.45 -22.48 -17.33
CA THR A 355 -15.06 -21.35 -16.60
C THR A 355 -13.98 -20.52 -15.91
N THR A 356 -13.82 -19.25 -16.27
CA THR A 356 -12.90 -18.32 -15.59
C THR A 356 -13.68 -17.46 -14.58
N ILE A 357 -13.29 -17.55 -13.31
CA ILE A 357 -13.94 -16.83 -12.21
C ILE A 357 -13.00 -15.72 -11.71
N LEU A 358 -13.44 -14.47 -11.81
CA LEU A 358 -12.80 -13.35 -11.11
C LEU A 358 -13.32 -13.30 -9.67
N VAL A 359 -12.42 -13.49 -8.71
CA VAL A 359 -12.71 -13.35 -7.28
C VAL A 359 -12.02 -12.09 -6.77
N THR A 360 -12.78 -11.07 -6.38
CA THR A 360 -12.20 -9.89 -5.74
C THR A 360 -12.25 -10.03 -4.23
N GLY A 361 -11.18 -9.59 -3.53
CA GLY A 361 -11.05 -9.83 -2.08
C GLY A 361 -10.74 -11.29 -1.75
N GLY A 362 -10.17 -12.04 -2.69
CA GLY A 362 -9.92 -13.46 -2.52
C GLY A 362 -8.70 -13.80 -1.65
N ALA A 363 -7.87 -12.83 -1.27
CA ALA A 363 -6.85 -12.99 -0.23
C ALA A 363 -7.40 -12.74 1.19
N GLY A 364 -8.64 -12.24 1.31
CA GLY A 364 -9.37 -12.06 2.56
C GLY A 364 -9.92 -13.36 3.13
N PHE A 365 -10.55 -13.28 4.30
CA PHE A 365 -11.06 -14.44 5.05
C PHE A 365 -12.09 -15.27 4.26
N ILE A 366 -13.22 -14.68 3.85
CA ILE A 366 -14.29 -15.43 3.20
C ILE A 366 -13.92 -15.80 1.76
N GLY A 367 -13.29 -14.84 1.02
CA GLY A 367 -12.90 -15.06 -0.37
C GLY A 367 -11.90 -16.19 -0.57
N SER A 368 -10.92 -16.34 0.33
CA SER A 368 -9.94 -17.44 0.28
C SER A 368 -10.59 -18.81 0.52
N HIS A 369 -11.51 -18.88 1.48
CA HIS A 369 -12.27 -20.14 1.71
C HIS A 369 -13.17 -20.50 0.53
N PHE A 370 -13.77 -19.52 -0.15
CA PHE A 370 -14.49 -19.75 -1.38
C PHE A 370 -13.55 -20.28 -2.48
N ILE A 371 -12.39 -19.66 -2.69
CA ILE A 371 -11.39 -20.12 -3.67
C ILE A 371 -10.98 -21.57 -3.38
N ASN A 372 -10.62 -21.89 -2.13
CA ASN A 372 -10.21 -23.24 -1.74
C ASN A 372 -11.33 -24.26 -1.99
N ALA A 373 -12.57 -23.93 -1.63
CA ALA A 373 -13.71 -24.82 -1.76
C ALA A 373 -14.13 -25.05 -3.24
N VAL A 374 -14.17 -24.00 -4.05
CA VAL A 374 -14.53 -24.12 -5.47
C VAL A 374 -13.45 -24.86 -6.25
N TRP A 375 -12.18 -24.70 -5.89
CA TRP A 375 -11.07 -25.41 -6.50
C TRP A 375 -11.13 -26.92 -6.27
N ASP A 376 -11.46 -27.33 -5.06
CA ASP A 376 -11.59 -28.76 -4.72
C ASP A 376 -12.78 -29.41 -5.42
N GLN A 377 -13.85 -28.63 -5.65
CA GLN A 377 -15.10 -29.14 -6.27
C GLN A 377 -15.01 -29.25 -7.78
N TYR A 378 -14.28 -28.34 -8.48
CA TYR A 378 -14.25 -28.27 -9.94
C TYR A 378 -12.87 -28.45 -10.52
N LYS A 379 -12.76 -29.24 -11.60
CA LYS A 379 -11.47 -29.51 -12.28
C LYS A 379 -11.18 -28.53 -13.42
N ASN A 380 -12.24 -28.04 -14.10
CA ASN A 380 -12.13 -27.20 -15.30
C ASN A 380 -12.46 -25.73 -14.99
N ILE A 381 -11.81 -25.17 -13.94
CA ILE A 381 -11.95 -23.76 -13.61
C ILE A 381 -10.58 -23.07 -13.66
N ARG A 382 -10.63 -21.81 -14.00
CA ARG A 382 -9.53 -20.85 -13.82
C ARG A 382 -9.97 -19.79 -12.81
N ILE A 383 -9.11 -19.43 -11.89
CA ILE A 383 -9.38 -18.38 -10.89
C ILE A 383 -8.42 -17.22 -11.08
N VAL A 384 -8.97 -16.03 -11.26
CA VAL A 384 -8.27 -14.76 -11.19
C VAL A 384 -8.63 -14.12 -9.85
N ASN A 385 -7.69 -14.09 -8.91
CA ASN A 385 -7.87 -13.51 -7.59
C ASN A 385 -7.36 -12.08 -7.56
N ALA A 386 -8.24 -11.09 -7.53
CA ALA A 386 -7.91 -9.68 -7.46
C ALA A 386 -8.06 -9.15 -6.02
N ASP A 387 -6.98 -8.67 -5.40
CA ASP A 387 -7.01 -8.17 -4.03
C ASP A 387 -6.03 -7.00 -3.85
N ALA A 388 -6.43 -5.98 -3.11
CA ALA A 388 -5.60 -4.83 -2.80
C ALA A 388 -4.52 -5.13 -1.74
N LEU A 389 -4.65 -6.25 -1.01
CA LEU A 389 -3.83 -6.64 0.13
C LEU A 389 -3.84 -5.60 1.25
N TYR A 390 -5.04 -5.23 1.70
CA TYR A 390 -5.21 -4.43 2.90
C TYR A 390 -4.81 -5.24 4.15
N TYR A 391 -4.77 -4.57 5.29
CA TYR A 391 -4.24 -5.10 6.56
C TYR A 391 -4.75 -6.51 6.97
N CYS A 392 -5.96 -6.88 6.59
CA CYS A 392 -6.60 -8.15 6.93
C CYS A 392 -6.48 -9.24 5.84
N ALA A 393 -5.88 -8.91 4.68
CA ALA A 393 -5.71 -9.84 3.57
C ALA A 393 -4.33 -10.53 3.63
N ASN A 394 -4.30 -11.82 3.27
CA ASN A 394 -3.06 -12.59 3.20
C ASN A 394 -3.16 -13.62 2.05
N VAL A 395 -2.25 -13.54 1.08
CA VAL A 395 -2.21 -14.48 -0.05
C VAL A 395 -2.04 -15.94 0.40
N MET A 396 -1.45 -16.15 1.59
CA MET A 396 -1.25 -17.49 2.17
C MET A 396 -2.56 -18.13 2.68
N ASN A 397 -3.67 -17.40 2.71
CA ASN A 397 -4.99 -17.96 3.01
C ASN A 397 -5.49 -18.90 1.89
N VAL A 398 -5.00 -18.74 0.67
CA VAL A 398 -5.22 -19.68 -0.43
C VAL A 398 -4.18 -20.79 -0.34
N ALA A 399 -4.60 -22.04 -0.44
CA ALA A 399 -3.75 -23.22 -0.25
C ALA A 399 -2.57 -23.29 -1.25
N ASP A 400 -1.42 -23.81 -0.80
CA ASP A 400 -0.18 -23.85 -1.60
C ASP A 400 -0.32 -24.54 -2.95
N HIS A 401 -1.05 -25.67 -2.98
CA HIS A 401 -1.27 -26.42 -4.21
C HIS A 401 -2.09 -25.64 -5.25
N ILE A 402 -2.97 -24.71 -4.80
CA ILE A 402 -3.74 -23.84 -5.66
C ILE A 402 -2.84 -22.71 -6.18
N ARG A 403 -2.10 -22.06 -5.28
CA ARG A 403 -1.20 -20.95 -5.63
C ARG A 403 -0.09 -21.34 -6.59
N SER A 404 0.27 -22.62 -6.61
CA SER A 404 1.30 -23.18 -7.49
C SER A 404 0.75 -23.71 -8.82
N ASP A 405 -0.56 -23.72 -9.03
CA ASP A 405 -1.21 -24.20 -10.25
C ASP A 405 -1.39 -23.04 -11.25
N MET A 406 -1.11 -23.29 -12.54
CA MET A 406 -1.20 -22.32 -13.63
C MET A 406 -2.62 -21.79 -13.88
N ARG A 407 -3.64 -22.47 -13.40
CA ARG A 407 -5.06 -22.04 -13.52
C ARG A 407 -5.43 -21.01 -12.46
N TYR A 408 -4.56 -20.76 -11.46
CA TYR A 408 -4.74 -19.72 -10.46
C TYR A 408 -3.79 -18.55 -10.73
N VAL A 409 -4.35 -17.35 -10.84
CA VAL A 409 -3.59 -16.11 -11.03
C VAL A 409 -3.95 -15.14 -9.92
N PHE A 410 -2.95 -14.66 -9.19
CA PHE A 410 -3.13 -13.57 -8.24
C PHE A 410 -2.78 -12.23 -8.92
N VAL A 411 -3.72 -11.29 -8.86
CA VAL A 411 -3.53 -9.91 -9.35
C VAL A 411 -3.69 -8.95 -8.20
N ARG A 412 -2.64 -8.20 -7.87
CA ARG A 412 -2.78 -7.10 -6.92
C ARG A 412 -3.54 -5.96 -7.59
N CYS A 413 -4.77 -5.71 -7.16
CA CYS A 413 -5.68 -4.74 -7.76
C CYS A 413 -6.46 -4.00 -6.69
N ASN A 414 -6.48 -2.66 -6.76
CA ASN A 414 -7.35 -1.83 -5.95
C ASN A 414 -8.58 -1.40 -6.76
N LEU A 415 -9.76 -1.77 -6.30
CA LEU A 415 -11.01 -1.48 -7.01
C LEU A 415 -11.35 0.03 -7.09
N ARG A 416 -10.65 0.90 -6.35
CA ARG A 416 -10.76 2.35 -6.54
C ARG A 416 -10.13 2.80 -7.87
N ASN A 417 -9.22 1.98 -8.43
CA ASN A 417 -8.54 2.27 -9.69
C ASN A 417 -9.20 1.49 -10.82
N LYS A 418 -10.01 2.18 -11.61
CA LYS A 418 -10.73 1.58 -12.73
C LYS A 418 -9.79 0.98 -13.78
N ASP A 419 -8.64 1.61 -14.06
CA ASP A 419 -7.70 1.14 -15.08
C ASP A 419 -7.05 -0.21 -14.70
N GLU A 420 -6.82 -0.45 -13.39
CA GLU A 420 -6.34 -1.76 -12.92
C GLU A 420 -7.39 -2.84 -13.16
N ILE A 421 -8.68 -2.53 -12.94
CA ILE A 421 -9.79 -3.45 -13.17
C ILE A 421 -9.97 -3.71 -14.67
N ASP A 422 -9.97 -2.66 -15.50
CA ASP A 422 -10.10 -2.77 -16.96
C ASP A 422 -8.99 -3.67 -17.52
N SER A 423 -7.77 -3.56 -16.99
CA SER A 423 -6.64 -4.40 -17.38
C SER A 423 -6.92 -5.90 -17.11
N ILE A 424 -7.60 -6.24 -16.00
CA ILE A 424 -7.97 -7.62 -15.69
C ILE A 424 -8.96 -8.17 -16.74
N PHE A 425 -10.02 -7.42 -17.04
CA PHE A 425 -11.01 -7.86 -18.04
C PHE A 425 -10.46 -7.89 -19.47
N ASN A 426 -9.47 -7.07 -19.79
CA ASN A 426 -8.81 -7.08 -21.11
C ASN A 426 -7.82 -8.26 -21.28
N VAL A 427 -7.29 -8.81 -20.17
CA VAL A 427 -6.31 -9.89 -20.20
C VAL A 427 -6.95 -11.25 -20.05
N PHE A 428 -7.99 -11.35 -19.20
CA PHE A 428 -8.61 -12.62 -18.86
C PHE A 428 -10.03 -12.71 -19.44
N ASP A 429 -10.35 -13.83 -20.07
CA ASP A 429 -11.70 -14.13 -20.56
C ASP A 429 -12.60 -14.53 -19.38
N ILE A 430 -13.06 -13.51 -18.64
CA ILE A 430 -13.87 -13.69 -17.42
C ILE A 430 -15.29 -14.12 -17.82
N SER A 431 -15.79 -15.18 -17.21
CA SER A 431 -17.19 -15.61 -17.37
C SER A 431 -18.04 -15.35 -16.11
N HIS A 432 -17.41 -15.35 -14.93
CA HIS A 432 -18.08 -15.16 -13.65
C HIS A 432 -17.30 -14.19 -12.75
N VAL A 433 -18.00 -13.38 -11.97
CA VAL A 433 -17.42 -12.51 -10.95
C VAL A 433 -18.04 -12.82 -9.60
N VAL A 434 -17.22 -13.00 -8.57
CA VAL A 434 -17.64 -13.08 -7.16
C VAL A 434 -16.93 -12.00 -6.38
N HIS A 435 -17.68 -10.98 -5.96
CA HIS A 435 -17.16 -9.74 -5.42
C HIS A 435 -17.21 -9.73 -3.89
N PHE A 436 -16.13 -10.22 -3.23
CA PHE A 436 -15.96 -10.19 -1.77
C PHE A 436 -15.24 -8.94 -1.26
N ALA A 437 -14.50 -8.22 -2.11
CA ALA A 437 -13.70 -7.09 -1.68
C ALA A 437 -14.57 -6.00 -1.04
N ALA A 438 -14.32 -5.70 0.23
CA ALA A 438 -14.99 -4.66 0.99
C ALA A 438 -14.23 -4.35 2.28
N GLN A 439 -14.32 -3.12 2.76
CA GLN A 439 -14.04 -2.78 4.15
C GLN A 439 -15.21 -3.27 5.01
N SER A 440 -14.93 -4.04 6.08
CA SER A 440 -15.97 -4.74 6.85
C SER A 440 -15.88 -4.58 8.37
N HIS A 441 -14.99 -3.70 8.89
CA HIS A 441 -14.86 -3.48 10.31
C HIS A 441 -15.75 -2.33 10.77
N VAL A 442 -16.92 -2.65 11.35
CA VAL A 442 -17.94 -1.66 11.75
C VAL A 442 -17.37 -0.56 12.63
N GLN A 443 -16.53 -0.90 13.63
CA GLN A 443 -15.97 0.11 14.54
C GLN A 443 -15.16 1.18 13.80
N THR A 444 -14.31 0.78 12.86
CA THR A 444 -13.51 1.72 12.06
C THR A 444 -14.38 2.56 11.11
N SER A 445 -15.55 2.05 10.69
CA SER A 445 -16.43 2.82 9.82
C SER A 445 -17.00 4.10 10.49
N PHE A 446 -17.02 4.18 11.81
CA PHE A 446 -17.41 5.40 12.53
C PHE A 446 -16.32 6.48 12.51
N THR A 447 -15.06 6.10 12.40
CA THR A 447 -13.91 7.03 12.35
C THR A 447 -13.48 7.38 10.93
N ASP A 448 -13.58 6.42 9.99
CA ASP A 448 -13.08 6.54 8.61
C ASP A 448 -14.17 6.30 7.57
N ALA A 449 -15.38 6.84 7.78
CA ALA A 449 -16.56 6.59 6.96
C ALA A 449 -16.36 6.84 5.45
N LEU A 450 -15.56 7.85 5.07
CA LEU A 450 -15.28 8.18 3.67
C LEU A 450 -14.44 7.10 2.98
N GLU A 451 -13.47 6.50 3.67
CA GLU A 451 -12.67 5.39 3.15
C GLU A 451 -13.57 4.18 2.82
N TYR A 452 -14.58 3.92 3.68
CA TYR A 452 -15.58 2.88 3.40
C TYR A 452 -16.43 3.19 2.17
N THR A 453 -16.77 4.46 1.94
CA THR A 453 -17.48 4.87 0.73
C THR A 453 -16.62 4.66 -0.51
N MET A 454 -15.35 5.02 -0.45
CA MET A 454 -14.43 4.85 -1.58
C MET A 454 -14.19 3.37 -1.91
N ASP A 455 -14.02 2.50 -0.91
CA ASP A 455 -13.79 1.07 -1.14
C ASP A 455 -15.07 0.32 -1.52
N ASN A 456 -16.13 0.50 -0.71
CA ASN A 456 -17.33 -0.33 -0.85
C ASN A 456 -18.27 0.17 -1.95
N VAL A 457 -18.37 1.49 -2.16
CA VAL A 457 -19.30 2.07 -3.15
C VAL A 457 -18.58 2.33 -4.47
N LEU A 458 -17.53 3.17 -4.47
CA LEU A 458 -16.81 3.50 -5.70
C LEU A 458 -16.11 2.26 -6.27
N GLY A 459 -15.45 1.45 -5.42
CA GLY A 459 -14.79 0.20 -5.85
C GLY A 459 -15.77 -0.77 -6.51
N THR A 460 -16.97 -0.97 -5.92
CA THR A 460 -18.02 -1.79 -6.53
C THR A 460 -18.51 -1.19 -7.86
N HIS A 461 -18.71 0.12 -7.91
CA HIS A 461 -19.16 0.81 -9.12
C HIS A 461 -18.15 0.68 -10.26
N ASN A 462 -16.87 0.88 -9.98
CA ASN A 462 -15.79 0.68 -10.96
C ASN A 462 -15.77 -0.75 -11.50
N LEU A 463 -15.90 -1.75 -10.62
CA LEU A 463 -15.92 -3.16 -11.02
C LEU A 463 -17.11 -3.49 -11.91
N LEU A 464 -18.30 -2.98 -11.57
CA LEU A 464 -19.51 -3.16 -12.38
C LEU A 464 -19.37 -2.51 -13.76
N GLU A 465 -18.84 -1.28 -13.81
CA GLU A 465 -18.65 -0.54 -15.06
C GLU A 465 -17.60 -1.20 -15.96
N SER A 466 -16.48 -1.66 -15.39
CA SER A 466 -15.46 -2.40 -16.13
C SER A 466 -16.00 -3.73 -16.68
N ALA A 467 -16.74 -4.48 -15.86
CA ALA A 467 -17.39 -5.69 -16.31
C ALA A 467 -18.38 -5.44 -17.45
N ARG A 468 -19.20 -4.37 -17.36
CA ARG A 468 -20.14 -3.97 -18.40
C ARG A 468 -19.45 -3.62 -19.73
N LEU A 469 -18.34 -2.92 -19.68
CA LEU A 469 -17.64 -2.41 -20.87
C LEU A 469 -16.77 -3.49 -21.55
N HIS A 470 -16.13 -4.35 -20.77
CA HIS A 470 -15.08 -5.25 -21.27
C HIS A 470 -15.44 -6.74 -21.20
N CYS A 471 -16.60 -7.11 -20.63
CA CYS A 471 -16.98 -8.52 -20.45
C CYS A 471 -18.41 -8.80 -20.95
N PRO A 472 -18.67 -8.71 -22.27
CA PRO A 472 -20.01 -8.95 -22.83
C PRO A 472 -20.49 -10.40 -22.65
N GLN A 473 -19.57 -11.36 -22.45
CA GLN A 473 -19.84 -12.79 -22.20
C GLN A 473 -20.11 -13.12 -20.73
N LEU A 474 -20.17 -12.13 -19.83
CA LEU A 474 -20.40 -12.35 -18.40
C LEU A 474 -21.69 -13.13 -18.15
N GLN A 475 -21.57 -14.26 -17.46
CA GLN A 475 -22.70 -15.16 -17.17
C GLN A 475 -23.31 -14.89 -15.80
N LYS A 476 -22.48 -14.58 -14.78
CA LYS A 476 -22.95 -14.22 -13.44
C LYS A 476 -22.01 -13.23 -12.77
N PHE A 477 -22.58 -12.29 -12.05
CA PHE A 477 -21.90 -11.36 -11.14
C PHE A 477 -22.54 -11.47 -9.76
N ILE A 478 -21.84 -12.05 -8.79
CA ILE A 478 -22.33 -12.19 -7.41
C ILE A 478 -21.74 -11.04 -6.58
N HIS A 479 -22.61 -10.10 -6.16
CA HIS A 479 -22.27 -9.04 -5.24
C HIS A 479 -22.50 -9.50 -3.80
N VAL A 480 -21.42 -9.56 -3.01
CA VAL A 480 -21.49 -9.99 -1.61
C VAL A 480 -21.78 -8.79 -0.71
N SER A 481 -22.94 -8.80 -0.06
CA SER A 481 -23.40 -7.81 0.90
C SER A 481 -23.56 -8.43 2.29
N THR A 482 -24.25 -7.74 3.19
CA THR A 482 -24.41 -8.09 4.61
C THR A 482 -25.89 -7.99 5.03
N ASP A 483 -26.27 -8.72 6.06
CA ASP A 483 -27.58 -8.60 6.72
C ASP A 483 -27.77 -7.24 7.42
N GLU A 484 -26.69 -6.57 7.76
CA GLU A 484 -26.71 -5.23 8.39
C GLU A 484 -27.44 -4.17 7.53
N VAL A 485 -27.55 -4.39 6.21
CA VAL A 485 -28.32 -3.49 5.32
C VAL A 485 -29.81 -3.41 5.65
N TYR A 486 -30.35 -4.43 6.33
CA TYR A 486 -31.74 -4.42 6.81
C TYR A 486 -31.97 -3.56 8.06
N GLY A 487 -30.87 -3.18 8.74
CA GLY A 487 -30.92 -2.51 10.03
C GLY A 487 -31.33 -3.45 11.16
N GLU A 488 -31.55 -2.87 12.31
CA GLU A 488 -31.84 -3.58 13.54
C GLU A 488 -33.15 -4.36 13.48
N SER A 489 -33.14 -5.56 14.04
CA SER A 489 -34.34 -6.34 14.37
C SER A 489 -34.62 -6.23 15.87
N MET A 490 -35.90 -6.12 16.25
CA MET A 490 -36.32 -5.99 17.63
C MET A 490 -36.16 -7.33 18.39
N MET A 491 -36.01 -7.26 19.70
CA MET A 491 -35.97 -8.43 20.59
C MET A 491 -37.38 -8.93 20.99
N HIS A 492 -38.40 -8.52 20.22
CA HIS A 492 -39.78 -8.86 20.54
C HIS A 492 -40.16 -10.24 20.01
N PRO A 493 -40.95 -11.06 20.73
CA PRO A 493 -41.36 -12.39 20.28
C PRO A 493 -42.18 -12.40 18.98
N GLN A 494 -42.77 -11.27 18.57
CA GLN A 494 -43.50 -11.11 17.34
C GLN A 494 -42.66 -10.58 16.16
N ASP A 495 -41.34 -10.41 16.37
CA ASP A 495 -40.46 -9.93 15.29
C ASP A 495 -40.32 -10.99 14.21
N VAL A 496 -40.53 -10.57 12.98
CA VAL A 496 -40.52 -11.45 11.82
C VAL A 496 -39.13 -11.42 11.17
N LYS A 497 -38.61 -12.59 10.79
CA LYS A 497 -37.33 -12.68 10.05
C LYS A 497 -37.38 -11.77 8.81
N LYS A 498 -36.33 -10.98 8.64
CA LYS A 498 -36.15 -10.20 7.41
C LYS A 498 -35.97 -11.15 6.22
N THR A 499 -36.72 -10.92 5.17
CA THR A 499 -36.62 -11.63 3.90
C THR A 499 -35.91 -10.77 2.87
N GLU A 500 -35.63 -11.32 1.72
CA GLU A 500 -34.99 -10.61 0.61
C GLU A 500 -35.81 -9.41 0.10
N GLN A 501 -37.11 -9.37 0.37
CA GLN A 501 -38.02 -8.27 0.03
C GLN A 501 -38.11 -7.20 1.11
N SER A 502 -37.50 -7.40 2.28
CA SER A 502 -37.48 -6.42 3.36
C SER A 502 -36.76 -5.15 2.95
N VAL A 503 -37.29 -4.00 3.41
CA VAL A 503 -36.70 -2.68 3.13
C VAL A 503 -35.33 -2.56 3.76
N LEU A 504 -34.41 -1.90 3.04
CA LEU A 504 -33.09 -1.56 3.56
C LEU A 504 -33.19 -0.36 4.51
N CYS A 505 -32.64 -0.51 5.71
CA CYS A 505 -32.62 0.53 6.74
C CYS A 505 -31.29 0.50 7.54
N PRO A 506 -30.14 0.70 6.88
CA PRO A 506 -28.84 0.57 7.52
C PRO A 506 -28.65 1.58 8.65
N THR A 507 -28.06 1.14 9.75
CA THR A 507 -27.94 1.90 11.02
C THR A 507 -26.52 2.40 11.31
N ASN A 508 -25.52 1.95 10.54
CA ASN A 508 -24.13 2.36 10.70
C ASN A 508 -23.48 2.68 9.34
N PRO A 509 -22.33 3.42 9.31
CA PRO A 509 -21.69 3.82 8.05
C PRO A 509 -21.28 2.66 7.16
N TYR A 510 -20.78 1.54 7.71
CA TYR A 510 -20.45 0.34 6.94
C TYR A 510 -21.70 -0.23 6.24
N ALA A 511 -22.77 -0.48 6.98
CA ALA A 511 -24.02 -0.99 6.43
C ALA A 511 -24.60 -0.07 5.35
N ALA A 512 -24.51 1.26 5.56
CA ALA A 512 -24.95 2.25 4.58
C ALA A 512 -24.15 2.16 3.26
N THR A 513 -22.82 1.97 3.33
CA THR A 513 -22.00 1.79 2.11
C THR A 513 -22.32 0.48 1.38
N LYS A 514 -22.61 -0.59 2.10
CA LYS A 514 -23.02 -1.87 1.50
C LYS A 514 -24.41 -1.76 0.83
N ALA A 515 -25.36 -1.10 1.48
CA ALA A 515 -26.68 -0.81 0.89
C ALA A 515 -26.56 0.05 -0.37
N ALA A 516 -25.72 1.09 -0.36
CA ALA A 516 -25.47 1.93 -1.53
C ALA A 516 -24.87 1.12 -2.70
N ALA A 517 -23.89 0.23 -2.41
CA ALA A 517 -23.31 -0.66 -3.42
C ALA A 517 -24.33 -1.62 -4.01
N GLU A 518 -25.25 -2.18 -3.20
CA GLU A 518 -26.36 -3.00 -3.68
C GLU A 518 -27.29 -2.23 -4.63
N LEU A 519 -27.67 -1.01 -4.29
CA LEU A 519 -28.53 -0.17 -5.14
C LEU A 519 -27.89 0.13 -6.49
N ILE A 520 -26.55 0.38 -6.52
CA ILE A 520 -25.81 0.52 -7.76
C ILE A 520 -25.85 -0.81 -8.54
N ALA A 521 -25.56 -1.94 -7.91
CA ALA A 521 -25.60 -3.24 -8.57
C ALA A 521 -27.01 -3.54 -9.15
N GLN A 522 -28.08 -3.28 -8.40
CA GLN A 522 -29.47 -3.42 -8.91
C GLN A 522 -29.72 -2.50 -10.11
N SER A 523 -29.21 -1.27 -10.11
CA SER A 523 -29.36 -0.36 -11.25
C SER A 523 -28.70 -0.89 -12.51
N TYR A 524 -27.55 -1.57 -12.41
CA TYR A 524 -26.87 -2.21 -13.53
C TYR A 524 -27.64 -3.43 -14.06
N TYR A 525 -28.25 -4.20 -13.19
CA TYR A 525 -29.18 -5.27 -13.61
C TYR A 525 -30.36 -4.72 -14.40
N HIS A 526 -31.05 -3.70 -13.88
CA HIS A 526 -32.25 -3.14 -14.52
C HIS A 526 -31.94 -2.38 -15.81
N SER A 527 -30.90 -1.52 -15.79
CA SER A 527 -30.60 -0.63 -16.90
C SER A 527 -29.81 -1.31 -18.03
N PHE A 528 -28.83 -2.16 -17.67
CA PHE A 528 -27.91 -2.77 -18.64
C PHE A 528 -28.10 -4.28 -18.81
N ARG A 529 -29.04 -4.87 -18.09
CA ARG A 529 -29.30 -6.34 -18.12
C ARG A 529 -28.07 -7.17 -17.72
N MET A 530 -27.20 -6.61 -16.88
CA MET A 530 -26.09 -7.37 -16.35
C MET A 530 -26.56 -8.54 -15.47
N PRO A 531 -25.92 -9.72 -15.54
CA PRO A 531 -26.37 -10.94 -14.86
C PRO A 531 -26.03 -10.93 -13.35
N ILE A 532 -26.59 -9.99 -12.59
CA ILE A 532 -26.26 -9.74 -11.20
C ILE A 532 -27.11 -10.57 -10.25
N ILE A 533 -26.46 -11.12 -9.23
CA ILE A 533 -27.07 -11.75 -8.04
C ILE A 533 -26.49 -11.03 -6.82
N ILE A 534 -27.33 -10.75 -5.83
CA ILE A 534 -26.90 -10.12 -4.57
C ILE A 534 -27.03 -11.14 -3.44
N THR A 535 -26.07 -11.13 -2.50
CA THR A 535 -26.15 -11.96 -1.29
C THR A 535 -26.08 -11.09 -0.04
N ARG A 536 -26.85 -11.43 1.01
CA ARG A 536 -26.84 -10.75 2.31
C ARG A 536 -26.56 -11.79 3.39
N GLY A 537 -25.37 -11.70 3.99
CA GLY A 537 -24.84 -12.72 4.90
C GLY A 537 -24.87 -12.32 6.37
N ASN A 538 -25.19 -13.29 7.26
CA ASN A 538 -24.91 -13.17 8.70
C ASN A 538 -23.41 -13.15 8.99
N ASN A 539 -23.04 -12.97 10.27
CA ASN A 539 -21.65 -13.02 10.70
C ASN A 539 -21.02 -14.39 10.36
N VAL A 540 -19.88 -14.35 9.70
CA VAL A 540 -19.12 -15.55 9.37
C VAL A 540 -17.95 -15.70 10.34
N TYR A 541 -17.68 -16.95 10.80
CA TYR A 541 -16.55 -17.24 11.66
C TYR A 541 -15.79 -18.49 11.14
N GLY A 542 -14.50 -18.60 11.48
CA GLY A 542 -13.69 -19.73 11.01
C GLY A 542 -12.20 -19.47 11.14
N SER A 543 -11.40 -20.43 10.65
CA SER A 543 -9.93 -20.30 10.59
C SER A 543 -9.53 -19.19 9.61
N GLY A 544 -8.45 -18.44 9.94
CA GLY A 544 -7.99 -17.33 9.11
C GLY A 544 -8.80 -16.04 9.27
N GLN A 545 -9.79 -15.98 10.16
CA GLN A 545 -10.49 -14.75 10.48
C GLN A 545 -9.57 -13.78 11.24
N TYR A 546 -9.58 -12.50 10.85
CA TYR A 546 -8.68 -11.50 11.41
C TYR A 546 -8.97 -11.20 12.90
N PRO A 547 -7.93 -10.98 13.74
CA PRO A 547 -8.06 -10.87 15.20
C PRO A 547 -8.94 -9.74 15.74
N GLU A 548 -9.34 -8.76 14.92
CA GLU A 548 -10.26 -7.69 15.32
C GLU A 548 -11.70 -8.19 15.59
N LYS A 549 -12.07 -9.32 14.99
CA LYS A 549 -13.41 -9.89 15.13
C LYS A 549 -13.56 -10.61 16.48
N VAL A 550 -14.78 -10.65 17.01
CA VAL A 550 -15.06 -11.06 18.40
C VAL A 550 -14.49 -12.43 18.76
N ILE A 551 -14.70 -13.47 17.93
CA ILE A 551 -14.28 -14.83 18.25
C ILE A 551 -12.74 -14.96 18.28
N PRO A 552 -11.98 -14.60 17.22
CA PRO A 552 -10.53 -14.71 17.27
C PRO A 552 -9.91 -13.75 18.31
N ARG A 553 -10.50 -12.56 18.54
CA ARG A 553 -10.06 -11.63 19.59
C ARG A 553 -10.16 -12.25 20.98
N PHE A 554 -11.29 -12.86 21.32
CA PHE A 554 -11.49 -13.50 22.61
C PHE A 554 -10.54 -14.71 22.79
N ILE A 555 -10.36 -15.54 21.75
CA ILE A 555 -9.40 -16.65 21.78
C ILE A 555 -8.00 -16.12 22.08
N HIS A 556 -7.56 -15.07 21.38
CA HIS A 556 -6.24 -14.47 21.56
C HIS A 556 -6.07 -13.90 22.99
N GLN A 557 -7.05 -13.14 23.47
CA GLN A 557 -7.02 -12.58 24.85
C GLN A 557 -6.91 -13.66 25.90
N LEU A 558 -7.77 -14.69 25.83
CA LEU A 558 -7.75 -15.79 26.78
C LEU A 558 -6.43 -16.57 26.76
N ARG A 559 -5.85 -16.81 25.58
CA ARG A 559 -4.54 -17.48 25.46
C ARG A 559 -3.40 -16.63 26.00
N ALA A 560 -3.48 -15.33 25.87
CA ALA A 560 -2.55 -14.38 26.46
C ALA A 560 -2.77 -14.17 27.98
N ASN A 561 -3.65 -14.99 28.63
CA ASN A 561 -4.06 -14.84 30.03
C ASN A 561 -4.65 -13.44 30.36
N LYS A 562 -5.36 -12.84 29.39
CA LYS A 562 -6.08 -11.57 29.55
C LYS A 562 -7.59 -11.82 29.58
N PRO A 563 -8.37 -10.98 30.27
CA PRO A 563 -9.82 -11.03 30.19
C PRO A 563 -10.30 -10.68 28.77
N VAL A 564 -11.47 -11.23 28.37
CA VAL A 564 -12.15 -10.83 27.14
C VAL A 564 -12.84 -9.48 27.34
N THR A 565 -12.69 -8.57 26.36
CA THR A 565 -13.30 -7.24 26.42
C THR A 565 -14.66 -7.26 25.75
N ILE A 566 -15.72 -7.02 26.54
CA ILE A 566 -17.12 -6.97 26.09
C ILE A 566 -17.58 -5.52 26.04
N GLN A 567 -18.06 -5.09 24.86
CA GLN A 567 -18.66 -3.77 24.65
C GLN A 567 -20.10 -3.78 25.18
N GLY A 568 -20.49 -2.73 25.93
CA GLY A 568 -21.80 -2.66 26.57
C GLY A 568 -21.98 -3.79 27.59
N ASP A 569 -23.17 -4.38 27.67
CA ASP A 569 -23.54 -5.47 28.58
C ASP A 569 -23.37 -6.87 27.97
N GLY A 570 -23.04 -6.96 26.67
CA GLY A 570 -22.88 -8.22 25.94
C GLY A 570 -24.18 -8.94 25.59
N SER A 571 -25.34 -8.30 25.73
CA SER A 571 -26.64 -8.89 25.46
C SER A 571 -26.99 -8.99 23.97
N CYS A 572 -26.32 -8.21 23.12
CA CYS A 572 -26.55 -8.20 21.66
C CYS A 572 -26.45 -9.60 21.07
N LEU A 573 -27.49 -10.02 20.32
CA LEU A 573 -27.54 -11.31 19.65
C LEU A 573 -26.92 -11.25 18.24
N ARG A 574 -26.15 -12.28 17.91
CA ARG A 574 -25.58 -12.45 16.58
C ARG A 574 -25.75 -13.90 16.12
N ALA A 575 -26.12 -14.06 14.88
CA ALA A 575 -26.10 -15.34 14.20
C ALA A 575 -24.72 -15.57 13.57
N PHE A 576 -24.13 -16.75 13.80
CA PHE A 576 -22.78 -17.07 13.34
C PHE A 576 -22.79 -18.30 12.43
N LEU A 577 -22.40 -18.11 11.17
CA LEU A 577 -22.25 -19.16 10.18
C LEU A 577 -20.78 -19.57 10.03
N HIS A 578 -20.49 -20.88 10.05
CA HIS A 578 -19.13 -21.34 9.81
C HIS A 578 -18.70 -21.04 8.37
N VAL A 579 -17.44 -20.64 8.18
CA VAL A 579 -16.94 -20.17 6.88
C VAL A 579 -17.03 -21.23 5.78
N SER A 580 -16.96 -22.54 6.11
CA SER A 580 -17.16 -23.61 5.13
C SER A 580 -18.61 -23.67 4.62
N ASP A 581 -19.58 -23.35 5.47
CA ASP A 581 -20.97 -23.31 5.07
C ASP A 581 -21.29 -22.04 4.27
N ALA A 582 -20.63 -20.91 4.62
CA ALA A 582 -20.68 -19.71 3.82
C ALA A 582 -20.07 -19.94 2.42
N ALA A 583 -18.91 -20.57 2.32
CA ALA A 583 -18.28 -20.90 1.04
C ALA A 583 -19.19 -21.81 0.19
N SER A 584 -19.80 -22.84 0.81
CA SER A 584 -20.76 -23.72 0.11
C SER A 584 -22.02 -22.99 -0.34
N ALA A 585 -22.47 -21.97 0.40
CA ALA A 585 -23.60 -21.12 0.01
C ALA A 585 -23.28 -20.33 -1.28
N PHE A 586 -22.10 -19.71 -1.36
CA PHE A 586 -21.66 -19.00 -2.56
C PHE A 586 -21.52 -19.93 -3.76
N ILE A 587 -21.03 -21.15 -3.58
CA ILE A 587 -20.97 -22.17 -4.65
C ILE A 587 -22.38 -22.55 -5.10
N THR A 588 -23.30 -22.81 -4.17
CA THR A 588 -24.68 -23.12 -4.50
C THR A 588 -25.36 -22.00 -5.30
N ILE A 589 -25.10 -20.73 -4.92
CA ILE A 589 -25.63 -19.57 -5.64
C ILE A 589 -24.95 -19.41 -6.99
N LEU A 590 -23.66 -19.66 -7.10
CA LEU A 590 -22.93 -19.65 -8.37
C LEU A 590 -23.51 -20.65 -9.36
N GLU A 591 -23.85 -21.86 -8.91
CA GLU A 591 -24.47 -22.92 -9.73
C GLU A 591 -25.93 -22.64 -10.05
N ARG A 592 -26.73 -22.43 -9.02
CA ARG A 592 -28.21 -22.55 -9.06
C ARG A 592 -28.93 -21.22 -8.83
N GLY A 593 -28.20 -20.17 -8.42
CA GLY A 593 -28.81 -18.86 -8.19
C GLY A 593 -29.35 -18.26 -9.48
N THR A 594 -30.55 -17.67 -9.38
CA THR A 594 -31.23 -17.00 -10.49
C THR A 594 -30.74 -15.55 -10.59
N VAL A 595 -30.38 -15.13 -11.80
CA VAL A 595 -29.97 -13.75 -12.11
C VAL A 595 -31.10 -12.77 -11.78
N GLY A 596 -30.74 -11.64 -11.17
CA GLY A 596 -31.68 -10.61 -10.70
C GLY A 596 -32.22 -10.85 -9.29
N GLU A 597 -31.93 -12.00 -8.69
CA GLU A 597 -32.42 -12.37 -7.36
C GLU A 597 -31.44 -12.01 -6.24
N ILE A 598 -31.99 -11.84 -5.05
CA ILE A 598 -31.23 -11.64 -3.80
C ILE A 598 -31.35 -12.94 -2.99
N TYR A 599 -30.28 -13.33 -2.30
CA TYR A 599 -30.24 -14.50 -1.43
C TYR A 599 -29.68 -14.16 -0.05
N ASN A 600 -30.46 -14.40 1.00
CA ASN A 600 -29.97 -14.33 2.37
C ASN A 600 -29.15 -15.58 2.72
N ILE A 601 -27.91 -15.38 3.17
CA ILE A 601 -27.03 -16.43 3.69
C ILE A 601 -27.09 -16.37 5.22
N GLY A 602 -28.17 -16.91 5.78
CA GLY A 602 -28.49 -16.83 7.18
C GLY A 602 -28.36 -18.14 7.93
N CYS A 603 -28.32 -18.06 9.25
CA CYS A 603 -28.35 -19.19 10.14
C CYS A 603 -29.76 -19.77 10.32
N ASP A 604 -29.84 -20.99 10.85
CA ASP A 604 -31.09 -21.61 11.22
C ASP A 604 -31.63 -21.02 12.53
N GLU A 605 -32.90 -21.29 12.80
CA GLU A 605 -33.51 -20.89 14.06
C GLU A 605 -32.79 -21.54 15.24
N GLY A 606 -32.56 -20.77 16.32
CA GLY A 606 -31.81 -21.22 17.48
C GLY A 606 -30.27 -21.12 17.38
N MET A 607 -29.75 -20.63 16.23
CA MET A 607 -28.31 -20.42 16.04
C MET A 607 -27.88 -18.95 16.27
N GLU A 608 -28.54 -18.26 17.20
CA GLU A 608 -28.19 -16.93 17.64
C GLU A 608 -27.59 -16.99 19.05
N TYR A 609 -26.52 -16.28 19.26
CA TYR A 609 -25.77 -16.27 20.53
C TYR A 609 -25.52 -14.83 20.97
N SER A 610 -25.67 -14.55 22.26
CA SER A 610 -25.22 -13.29 22.81
C SER A 610 -23.68 -13.25 22.84
N ILE A 611 -23.11 -12.05 22.83
CA ILE A 611 -21.66 -11.88 22.99
C ILE A 611 -21.20 -12.49 24.31
N MET A 612 -22.06 -12.41 25.36
CA MET A 612 -21.81 -13.04 26.64
C MET A 612 -21.75 -14.57 26.56
N ASP A 613 -22.67 -15.23 25.81
CA ASP A 613 -22.68 -16.68 25.63
C ASP A 613 -21.40 -17.15 24.95
N ILE A 614 -20.93 -16.40 23.91
CA ILE A 614 -19.68 -16.69 23.21
C ILE A 614 -18.50 -16.57 24.18
N ALA A 615 -18.46 -15.51 25.00
CA ALA A 615 -17.41 -15.30 25.98
C ALA A 615 -17.35 -16.47 26.96
N ARG A 616 -18.49 -16.85 27.56
CA ARG A 616 -18.58 -17.98 28.50
C ARG A 616 -18.19 -19.31 27.86
N MET A 617 -18.59 -19.56 26.61
CA MET A 617 -18.21 -20.76 25.87
C MET A 617 -16.69 -20.84 25.64
N LEU A 618 -16.06 -19.78 25.20
CA LEU A 618 -14.62 -19.72 24.95
C LEU A 618 -13.81 -19.80 26.26
N ILE A 619 -14.26 -19.17 27.34
CA ILE A 619 -13.64 -19.27 28.65
C ILE A 619 -13.64 -20.75 29.11
N ARG A 620 -14.77 -21.44 29.02
CA ARG A 620 -14.85 -22.87 29.37
C ARG A 620 -13.93 -23.74 28.53
N LEU A 621 -13.81 -23.48 27.23
CA LEU A 621 -12.99 -24.28 26.34
C LEU A 621 -11.49 -24.05 26.48
N ILE A 622 -11.06 -22.85 26.89
CA ILE A 622 -9.65 -22.44 26.91
C ILE A 622 -9.09 -22.50 28.35
N LYS A 623 -9.89 -22.12 29.36
CA LYS A 623 -9.48 -22.04 30.75
C LYS A 623 -9.91 -23.25 31.61
N GLY A 624 -10.75 -24.13 31.03
CA GLY A 624 -11.29 -25.28 31.71
C GLY A 624 -12.66 -25.02 32.34
N ARG A 625 -13.29 -26.08 32.90
CA ARG A 625 -14.53 -25.94 33.66
C ARG A 625 -14.22 -25.22 34.96
N ASP A 626 -15.16 -24.40 35.42
CA ASP A 626 -15.12 -23.90 36.79
C ASP A 626 -15.17 -25.09 37.75
N ASP A 627 -14.16 -25.22 38.58
CA ASP A 627 -14.42 -25.67 39.91
C ASP A 627 -15.29 -24.59 40.55
N ASP A 628 -16.38 -24.94 41.24
CA ASP A 628 -17.45 -24.05 41.72
C ASP A 628 -16.99 -22.81 42.52
N ASP A 629 -15.69 -22.61 42.73
CA ASP A 629 -15.07 -21.55 43.51
C ASP A 629 -14.38 -20.42 42.72
N ALA A 630 -14.32 -20.45 41.36
CA ALA A 630 -13.68 -19.38 40.58
C ALA A 630 -14.61 -18.85 39.47
N PRO A 631 -15.33 -17.74 39.70
CA PRO A 631 -16.31 -17.24 38.77
C PRO A 631 -15.66 -16.85 37.44
N HIS A 632 -16.35 -17.13 36.30
CA HIS A 632 -15.99 -16.69 34.95
C HIS A 632 -15.73 -15.18 34.85
N GLU A 633 -16.25 -14.42 35.81
CA GLU A 633 -16.17 -12.96 35.89
C GLU A 633 -14.75 -12.40 35.87
N LYS A 634 -13.76 -13.11 36.40
CA LYS A 634 -12.34 -12.69 36.34
C LYS A 634 -11.76 -12.66 34.92
N TRP A 635 -12.42 -13.36 33.99
CA TRP A 635 -12.02 -13.41 32.59
C TRP A 635 -12.86 -12.50 31.68
N ILE A 636 -13.69 -11.65 32.27
CA ILE A 636 -14.56 -10.71 31.54
C ILE A 636 -14.25 -9.29 32.01
N GLU A 637 -14.04 -8.39 31.05
CA GLU A 637 -13.89 -6.94 31.25
C GLU A 637 -14.91 -6.23 30.39
N PHE A 638 -15.76 -5.42 30.99
CA PHE A 638 -16.71 -4.59 30.26
C PHE A 638 -16.05 -3.27 29.87
N VAL A 639 -16.23 -2.88 28.61
CA VAL A 639 -15.72 -1.62 28.05
C VAL A 639 -16.89 -0.80 27.50
N GLU A 640 -16.64 0.50 27.25
CA GLU A 640 -17.61 1.41 26.66
C GLU A 640 -18.16 0.86 25.33
N ASP A 641 -19.48 0.99 25.14
CA ASP A 641 -20.14 0.50 23.93
C ASP A 641 -19.87 1.43 22.73
N ARG A 642 -20.20 0.95 21.55
CA ARG A 642 -20.15 1.70 20.30
C ARG A 642 -21.16 2.85 20.34
N PRO A 643 -20.96 3.91 19.50
CA PRO A 643 -21.96 4.97 19.34
C PRO A 643 -23.34 4.42 18.97
N PHE A 644 -23.38 3.32 18.24
CA PHE A 644 -24.57 2.54 17.94
C PHE A 644 -24.21 1.07 17.78
N ASN A 645 -24.94 0.18 18.46
CA ASN A 645 -24.73 -1.26 18.46
C ASN A 645 -26.08 -1.97 18.33
N ASP A 646 -26.40 -2.42 17.12
CA ASP A 646 -27.64 -3.11 16.81
C ASP A 646 -27.86 -4.30 17.75
N GLN A 647 -29.07 -4.48 18.27
CA GLN A 647 -29.38 -5.56 19.22
C GLN A 647 -29.41 -6.93 18.55
N ARG A 648 -29.92 -7.01 17.31
CA ARG A 648 -30.12 -8.30 16.62
C ARG A 648 -30.18 -8.13 15.09
N TYR A 649 -29.67 -9.12 14.36
CA TYR A 649 -29.89 -9.27 12.92
C TYR A 649 -30.59 -10.61 12.65
N TYR A 650 -31.88 -10.58 12.29
CA TYR A 650 -32.70 -11.77 12.18
C TYR A 650 -33.21 -11.93 10.74
N ILE A 651 -32.52 -12.78 9.96
CA ILE A 651 -32.82 -13.00 8.53
C ILE A 651 -33.30 -14.43 8.24
N SER A 652 -34.09 -14.59 7.17
CA SER A 652 -34.56 -15.88 6.70
C SER A 652 -33.62 -16.43 5.62
N ASN A 653 -33.21 -17.70 5.72
CA ASN A 653 -32.42 -18.42 4.73
C ASN A 653 -33.26 -19.36 3.86
N SER A 654 -34.59 -19.29 3.93
CA SER A 654 -35.51 -20.24 3.27
C SER A 654 -35.32 -20.30 1.75
N LYS A 655 -35.07 -19.15 1.11
CA LYS A 655 -34.87 -19.05 -0.33
C LYS A 655 -33.56 -19.76 -0.77
N LEU A 656 -32.49 -19.62 -0.03
CA LEU A 656 -31.23 -20.31 -0.29
C LEU A 656 -31.39 -21.84 -0.05
N LYS A 657 -32.11 -22.24 0.99
CA LYS A 657 -32.43 -23.66 1.25
C LYS A 657 -33.23 -24.30 0.14
N ALA A 658 -34.10 -23.54 -0.51
CA ALA A 658 -34.86 -24.04 -1.68
C ALA A 658 -33.94 -24.38 -2.88
N LEU A 659 -32.70 -23.83 -2.93
CA LEU A 659 -31.66 -24.25 -3.89
C LEU A 659 -30.94 -25.55 -3.48
N GLY A 660 -31.25 -26.13 -2.33
CA GLY A 660 -30.64 -27.35 -1.80
C GLY A 660 -29.45 -27.14 -0.88
N TRP A 661 -29.15 -25.89 -0.48
CA TRP A 661 -28.11 -25.60 0.50
C TRP A 661 -28.56 -25.92 1.93
N THR A 662 -27.63 -26.41 2.75
CA THR A 662 -27.87 -26.72 4.16
C THR A 662 -26.66 -26.38 5.01
N ILE A 663 -26.86 -26.01 6.27
CA ILE A 663 -25.80 -25.82 7.27
C ILE A 663 -25.30 -27.19 7.72
N ARG A 664 -23.98 -27.38 7.71
CA ARG A 664 -23.31 -28.65 8.06
C ARG A 664 -22.51 -28.56 9.35
N VAL A 665 -22.08 -27.37 9.76
CA VAL A 665 -21.23 -27.17 10.94
C VAL A 665 -22.02 -26.44 12.02
N GLY A 666 -22.33 -27.15 13.10
CA GLY A 666 -22.92 -26.54 14.29
C GLY A 666 -21.96 -25.56 14.94
N PHE A 667 -22.49 -24.52 15.60
CA PHE A 667 -21.67 -23.43 16.15
C PHE A 667 -20.66 -23.93 17.19
N GLU A 668 -21.09 -24.76 18.15
CA GLU A 668 -20.19 -25.29 19.19
C GLU A 668 -19.06 -26.14 18.61
N ASP A 669 -19.37 -27.00 17.63
CA ASP A 669 -18.36 -27.84 16.98
C ASP A 669 -17.37 -27.01 16.19
N GLY A 670 -17.83 -25.97 15.49
CA GLY A 670 -16.98 -25.02 14.79
C GLY A 670 -16.04 -24.28 15.73
N ILE A 671 -16.56 -23.77 16.86
CA ILE A 671 -15.76 -23.11 17.90
C ILE A 671 -14.70 -24.05 18.49
N ARG A 672 -15.05 -25.30 18.79
CA ARG A 672 -14.09 -26.30 19.29
C ARG A 672 -12.95 -26.54 18.31
N ARG A 673 -13.25 -26.66 17.00
CA ARG A 673 -12.23 -26.82 15.95
C ARG A 673 -11.29 -25.62 15.91
N ILE A 674 -11.82 -24.39 15.93
CA ILE A 674 -11.00 -23.17 15.88
C ILE A 674 -10.10 -23.08 17.12
N VAL A 675 -10.63 -23.35 18.32
CA VAL A 675 -9.83 -23.35 19.55
C VAL A 675 -8.71 -24.40 19.48
N GLN A 676 -8.91 -25.54 18.85
CA GLN A 676 -7.88 -26.58 18.68
C GLN A 676 -6.79 -26.18 17.68
N MET A 677 -7.15 -25.50 16.58
CA MET A 677 -6.20 -25.04 15.55
C MET A 677 -5.26 -23.93 16.03
N HIS A 678 -5.70 -23.18 16.99
CA HIS A 678 -4.88 -22.12 17.61
C HIS A 678 -4.01 -22.64 18.77
N LYS A 679 -3.82 -23.93 18.95
CA LYS A 679 -2.95 -24.54 20.01
C LYS A 679 -1.46 -24.24 19.78
#